data_c046cdbfd177b1de1c114af524fdfa5a
#
_entry.id   c046cdbfd177b1de1c114af524fdfa5a
#
_cell.length_a   1.000
_cell.length_b   1.000
_cell.length_c   1.000
_cell.angle_alpha   90.00
_cell.angle_beta   90.00
_cell.angle_gamma   90.00
#
_symmetry.space_group_name_H-M   'P 1'
#
loop_
_entity.id
_entity.type
_entity.pdbx_description
1 polymer ?
#
loop_
_entity_poly.entity_id
_entity_poly.type
_entity_poly.pdbx_seq_one_letter_code
_entity_poly.pdbx_strand_id
1 'polypeptide(L)'
;MQFAPDKSHFLRVQLKGSDQNIQGIGASIQIKYNKNQLQFYEFTPYRGYLSTIESIAHFGLGETKEIDELKIIWPNGKQQILRHLKANQVITLEEKNALSYLPNAGNSPPLFTEVSDQLNLQYRHIEDDAIDFNNQKLLPHKFSQQGPCLAVGDVNGDFIEDVFIGGSSNHKGNFLIQDTNGNFKSMDLLSGKDGFAKSQEDMGALLFDVDNDLDLDLYLVSGSNELPLLDPGYQDRIFINDGKGHFTENASILPAFAKSGSCVKAVDFDHDGDLDLFVGNRVEPGFYPRPVSSYLLRNEFPKLKFTDVTNQVAPELNKIGLISDALWSDTDNDGWQDLILAGEWMPIKILKNEKGKFKSIQSTGMEHKLGWWNSLAAGDFDNDGDMDYVAGNLGQNTLHRAGENTPSKIYASDFNGDGTFDAIPTAYFKDQNGKRKEFPFNTRDDLAKQFIQTRKRFDTYAKFSVAGIQDILTKEELATALVLEANWMNSSYIENLGNSKFRVFSLPRLAQISPVLAIQVQDFDGDGNLDIVLSGNEYGNEISTGRLDASKGLFLKGNGRGKFKEIHLSQSGLNFDGDSKALVKIKSSKGNLLLMNSQNLGPLKTYKLNKPGKDLLVRKNEVSAILTLKNGKKRKEEFSLGNTYMSQNSQRIWLNSSIKQVEMFNQNQTRMRSVPN
;
A
#
# COMPACT_ATOMS: atom_id res chain seq x y z
N MET A 1 44.59 -26.23 13.52
CA MET A 1 43.78 -26.84 12.45
C MET A 1 43.18 -28.11 13.03
N GLN A 2 41.84 -28.20 13.09
CA GLN A 2 41.20 -29.47 13.41
C GLN A 2 41.03 -30.21 12.09
N PHE A 3 41.72 -31.32 11.94
CA PHE A 3 41.56 -32.20 10.76
C PHE A 3 40.16 -32.81 10.84
N ALA A 4 39.45 -32.87 9.70
CA ALA A 4 38.20 -33.59 9.61
C ALA A 4 38.42 -35.07 10.02
N PRO A 5 37.49 -35.68 10.77
CA PRO A 5 37.62 -37.10 11.09
C PRO A 5 37.72 -37.95 9.83
N ASP A 6 38.47 -39.05 9.88
CA ASP A 6 38.74 -39.97 8.73
C ASP A 6 37.49 -40.53 8.02
N LYS A 7 36.30 -40.23 8.55
CA LYS A 7 35.00 -40.65 8.01
C LYS A 7 34.26 -39.54 7.22
N SER A 8 34.87 -38.34 7.01
CA SER A 8 34.20 -37.26 6.28
C SER A 8 34.41 -37.36 4.79
N HIS A 9 33.31 -37.32 4.06
CA HIS A 9 33.27 -37.39 2.60
C HIS A 9 32.95 -36.04 1.98
N PHE A 10 33.32 -35.84 0.71
CA PHE A 10 33.10 -34.57 -0.03
C PHE A 10 32.74 -34.86 -1.49
N LEU A 11 32.17 -33.86 -2.14
CA LEU A 11 32.09 -33.71 -3.59
C LEU A 11 32.63 -32.34 -3.99
N ARG A 12 33.46 -32.28 -5.02
CA ARG A 12 33.89 -31.03 -5.63
C ARG A 12 33.42 -30.98 -7.08
N VAL A 13 32.87 -29.83 -7.49
CA VAL A 13 32.28 -29.63 -8.82
C VAL A 13 33.00 -28.50 -9.51
N GLN A 14 33.65 -28.77 -10.60
CA GLN A 14 34.28 -27.81 -11.50
C GLN A 14 33.35 -27.55 -12.69
N LEU A 15 33.20 -26.33 -13.14
CA LEU A 15 32.39 -25.97 -14.28
C LEU A 15 33.25 -25.61 -15.50
N LYS A 16 32.74 -25.98 -16.68
CA LYS A 16 33.26 -25.55 -17.97
C LYS A 16 32.10 -25.01 -18.80
N GLY A 17 31.94 -23.68 -18.79
CA GLY A 17 30.87 -22.97 -19.48
C GLY A 17 31.19 -22.67 -20.95
N SER A 18 30.47 -21.72 -21.53
CA SER A 18 30.67 -21.24 -22.90
C SER A 18 31.88 -20.30 -23.02
N ASP A 19 32.26 -20.00 -24.23
CA ASP A 19 33.41 -19.09 -24.52
C ASP A 19 33.26 -17.70 -23.85
N GLN A 20 32.05 -17.25 -23.64
CA GLN A 20 31.76 -15.97 -22.97
C GLN A 20 31.77 -16.07 -21.44
N ASN A 21 31.65 -17.28 -20.88
CA ASN A 21 31.63 -17.56 -19.46
C ASN A 21 32.29 -18.91 -19.15
N ILE A 22 33.56 -19.03 -19.43
CA ILE A 22 34.33 -20.28 -19.37
C ILE A 22 34.23 -20.96 -18.00
N GLN A 23 34.10 -20.18 -16.91
CA GLN A 23 34.04 -20.70 -15.56
C GLN A 23 32.60 -21.03 -15.11
N GLY A 24 31.56 -20.73 -15.91
CA GLY A 24 30.16 -20.97 -15.55
C GLY A 24 29.67 -20.11 -14.36
N ILE A 25 30.22 -18.90 -14.19
CA ILE A 25 29.83 -17.99 -13.12
C ILE A 25 28.33 -17.67 -13.24
N GLY A 26 27.60 -17.72 -12.11
CA GLY A 26 26.15 -17.54 -12.06
C GLY A 26 25.34 -18.83 -12.22
N ALA A 27 26.01 -19.99 -12.43
CA ALA A 27 25.34 -21.27 -12.36
C ALA A 27 24.91 -21.61 -10.92
N SER A 28 23.81 -22.31 -10.74
CA SER A 28 23.38 -22.82 -9.45
C SER A 28 23.48 -24.35 -9.42
N ILE A 29 24.02 -24.89 -8.32
CA ILE A 29 24.20 -26.32 -8.12
C ILE A 29 23.45 -26.74 -6.87
N GLN A 30 22.61 -27.76 -6.99
CA GLN A 30 21.90 -28.38 -5.89
C GLN A 30 22.27 -29.85 -5.82
N ILE A 31 22.56 -30.34 -4.61
CA ILE A 31 22.73 -31.79 -4.37
C ILE A 31 21.70 -32.27 -3.37
N LYS A 32 21.20 -33.52 -3.63
CA LYS A 32 20.37 -34.29 -2.70
C LYS A 32 21.16 -35.51 -2.28
N TYR A 33 21.17 -35.79 -0.99
CA TYR A 33 21.89 -36.96 -0.44
C TYR A 33 21.25 -37.38 0.87
N ASN A 34 21.58 -38.56 1.36
CA ASN A 34 21.09 -39.13 2.62
C ASN A 34 19.56 -38.97 2.79
N LYS A 35 18.80 -39.49 1.83
CA LYS A 35 17.33 -39.54 1.73
C LYS A 35 16.62 -38.19 1.54
N ASN A 36 17.04 -37.07 2.18
CA ASN A 36 16.34 -35.76 2.04
C ASN A 36 17.20 -34.57 2.35
N GLN A 37 18.50 -34.74 2.60
CA GLN A 37 19.37 -33.61 2.83
C GLN A 37 19.64 -32.85 1.51
N LEU A 38 19.63 -31.56 1.57
CA LEU A 38 19.86 -30.66 0.44
C LEU A 38 21.00 -29.72 0.75
N GLN A 39 21.89 -29.49 -0.22
CA GLN A 39 22.82 -28.41 -0.22
C GLN A 39 22.67 -27.62 -1.53
N PHE A 40 22.80 -26.32 -1.46
CA PHE A 40 22.74 -25.43 -2.59
C PHE A 40 24.01 -24.58 -2.67
N TYR A 41 24.54 -24.37 -3.86
CA TYR A 41 25.70 -23.56 -4.12
C TYR A 41 25.45 -22.68 -5.33
N GLU A 42 25.54 -21.36 -5.14
CA GLU A 42 25.60 -20.40 -6.23
C GLU A 42 27.07 -20.23 -6.66
N PHE A 43 27.33 -20.50 -7.93
CA PHE A 43 28.69 -20.54 -8.45
C PHE A 43 29.22 -19.12 -8.74
N THR A 44 29.92 -18.57 -7.77
CA THR A 44 30.60 -17.28 -7.86
C THR A 44 31.97 -17.35 -7.15
N PRO A 45 33.03 -16.74 -7.72
CA PRO A 45 34.32 -16.72 -7.09
C PRO A 45 34.38 -15.70 -5.93
N TYR A 46 33.44 -14.79 -5.82
CA TYR A 46 33.45 -13.72 -4.82
C TYR A 46 32.95 -14.24 -3.46
N ARG A 47 33.80 -14.17 -2.45
CA ARG A 47 33.50 -14.56 -1.07
C ARG A 47 34.24 -13.64 -0.11
N GLY A 48 33.47 -13.00 0.80
CA GLY A 48 34.02 -12.05 1.76
C GLY A 48 34.37 -10.69 1.14
N TYR A 49 34.96 -9.82 1.95
CA TYR A 49 35.33 -8.46 1.56
C TYR A 49 36.63 -8.47 0.72
N LEU A 50 36.59 -7.90 -0.48
CA LEU A 50 37.72 -7.78 -1.40
C LEU A 50 38.48 -9.12 -1.67
N SER A 51 37.77 -10.25 -1.62
CA SER A 51 38.40 -11.57 -1.70
C SER A 51 37.71 -12.49 -2.72
N THR A 52 38.47 -13.41 -3.27
CA THR A 52 37.99 -14.46 -4.16
C THR A 52 38.41 -15.83 -3.63
N ILE A 53 37.73 -16.87 -4.10
CA ILE A 53 38.04 -18.27 -3.83
C ILE A 53 38.29 -19.00 -5.15
N GLU A 54 38.77 -20.23 -5.05
CA GLU A 54 38.90 -21.11 -6.22
C GLU A 54 37.52 -21.33 -6.91
N SER A 55 37.54 -21.42 -8.26
CA SER A 55 36.33 -21.63 -9.05
C SER A 55 35.90 -23.13 -9.04
N ILE A 56 35.68 -23.69 -7.85
CA ILE A 56 35.22 -25.04 -7.62
C ILE A 56 34.19 -25.03 -6.49
N ALA A 57 33.00 -25.56 -6.74
CA ALA A 57 32.01 -25.75 -5.69
C ALA A 57 32.40 -26.93 -4.81
N HIS A 58 32.46 -26.75 -3.51
CA HIS A 58 32.78 -27.78 -2.53
C HIS A 58 31.58 -28.10 -1.65
N PHE A 59 31.21 -29.38 -1.57
CA PHE A 59 30.15 -29.92 -0.75
C PHE A 59 30.70 -30.88 0.27
N GLY A 60 30.58 -30.61 1.55
CA GLY A 60 30.85 -31.54 2.63
C GLY A 60 29.67 -32.48 2.81
N LEU A 61 29.92 -33.78 2.86
CA LEU A 61 28.89 -34.81 2.87
C LEU A 61 28.82 -35.61 4.20
N GLY A 62 29.63 -35.24 5.20
CA GLY A 62 29.75 -36.01 6.43
C GLY A 62 30.11 -37.47 6.14
N GLU A 63 29.38 -38.40 6.68
CA GLU A 63 29.60 -39.85 6.46
C GLU A 63 28.94 -40.40 5.19
N THR A 64 28.27 -39.57 4.39
CA THR A 64 27.54 -40.00 3.20
C THR A 64 28.49 -40.31 2.04
N LYS A 65 28.42 -41.52 1.51
CA LYS A 65 29.30 -42.03 0.44
C LYS A 65 28.76 -41.86 -0.98
N GLU A 66 27.49 -41.51 -1.10
CA GLU A 66 26.80 -41.37 -2.39
C GLU A 66 25.84 -40.17 -2.36
N ILE A 67 25.78 -39.43 -3.47
CA ILE A 67 24.85 -38.34 -3.70
C ILE A 67 23.72 -38.91 -4.58
N ASP A 68 22.49 -38.79 -4.11
CA ASP A 68 21.29 -39.31 -4.79
C ASP A 68 21.06 -38.55 -6.13
N GLU A 69 21.18 -37.22 -6.10
CA GLU A 69 21.01 -36.37 -7.28
C GLU A 69 21.85 -35.10 -7.15
N LEU A 70 22.54 -34.71 -8.25
CA LEU A 70 23.12 -33.40 -8.47
C LEU A 70 22.41 -32.78 -9.64
N LYS A 71 21.89 -31.58 -9.43
CA LYS A 71 21.27 -30.73 -10.44
C LYS A 71 22.06 -29.43 -10.59
N ILE A 72 22.43 -29.10 -11.83
CA ILE A 72 22.98 -27.79 -12.16
C ILE A 72 22.02 -27.06 -13.11
N ILE A 73 21.86 -25.75 -12.87
CA ILE A 73 21.20 -24.83 -13.78
C ILE A 73 22.24 -23.79 -14.20
N TRP A 74 22.48 -23.71 -15.50
CA TRP A 74 23.44 -22.79 -16.11
C TRP A 74 22.82 -21.39 -16.29
N PRO A 75 23.63 -20.33 -16.42
CA PRO A 75 23.11 -18.95 -16.56
C PRO A 75 22.14 -18.76 -17.74
N ASN A 76 22.29 -19.53 -18.80
CA ASN A 76 21.40 -19.51 -19.97
C ASN A 76 20.10 -20.32 -19.77
N GLY A 77 19.83 -20.81 -18.55
CA GLY A 77 18.66 -21.62 -18.22
C GLY A 77 18.72 -23.09 -18.60
N LYS A 78 19.81 -23.57 -19.24
CA LYS A 78 19.99 -25.02 -19.48
C LYS A 78 20.29 -25.75 -18.18
N GLN A 79 19.97 -27.05 -18.12
CA GLN A 79 20.24 -27.86 -16.93
C GLN A 79 20.89 -29.22 -17.26
N GLN A 80 21.59 -29.75 -16.25
CA GLN A 80 22.02 -31.15 -16.21
C GLN A 80 21.62 -31.77 -14.88
N ILE A 81 21.26 -33.04 -14.90
CA ILE A 81 20.97 -33.83 -13.71
C ILE A 81 21.84 -35.10 -13.78
N LEU A 82 22.62 -35.31 -12.72
CA LEU A 82 23.38 -36.56 -12.52
C LEU A 82 22.85 -37.27 -11.28
N ARG A 83 22.84 -38.59 -11.33
CA ARG A 83 22.29 -39.38 -10.22
C ARG A 83 23.33 -40.40 -9.78
N HIS A 84 23.20 -40.83 -8.53
CA HIS A 84 24.02 -41.89 -7.93
C HIS A 84 25.54 -41.61 -8.06
N LEU A 85 25.94 -40.41 -7.67
CA LEU A 85 27.34 -39.98 -7.70
C LEU A 85 28.08 -40.46 -6.46
N LYS A 86 29.23 -41.07 -6.62
CA LYS A 86 30.11 -41.43 -5.50
C LYS A 86 30.71 -40.18 -4.86
N ALA A 87 30.89 -40.19 -3.55
CA ALA A 87 31.65 -39.19 -2.84
C ALA A 87 33.15 -39.27 -3.12
N ASN A 88 33.93 -38.33 -2.58
CA ASN A 88 35.40 -38.27 -2.65
C ASN A 88 35.95 -38.13 -4.07
N GLN A 89 35.30 -37.29 -4.88
CA GLN A 89 35.78 -37.01 -6.24
C GLN A 89 35.61 -35.53 -6.61
N VAL A 90 36.33 -35.17 -7.66
CA VAL A 90 36.14 -33.90 -8.40
C VAL A 90 35.47 -34.27 -9.72
N ILE A 91 34.32 -33.67 -10.00
CA ILE A 91 33.63 -33.82 -11.29
C ILE A 91 33.67 -32.51 -12.06
N THR A 92 33.81 -32.63 -13.39
CA THR A 92 33.71 -31.49 -14.29
C THR A 92 32.37 -31.52 -15.03
N LEU A 93 31.58 -30.49 -14.94
CA LEU A 93 30.34 -30.36 -15.69
C LEU A 93 30.55 -29.36 -16.83
N GLU A 94 30.21 -29.79 -18.05
CA GLU A 94 30.33 -28.96 -19.24
C GLU A 94 28.96 -28.51 -19.72
N GLU A 95 28.80 -27.16 -19.94
CA GLU A 95 27.55 -26.55 -20.37
C GLU A 95 27.02 -27.11 -21.70
N LYS A 96 27.92 -27.49 -22.61
CA LYS A 96 27.53 -28.07 -23.90
C LYS A 96 26.71 -29.38 -23.77
N ASN A 97 26.86 -30.07 -22.65
CA ASN A 97 26.12 -31.31 -22.35
C ASN A 97 24.79 -31.03 -21.62
N ALA A 98 24.46 -29.76 -21.36
CA ALA A 98 23.23 -29.34 -20.71
C ALA A 98 22.07 -29.34 -21.71
N LEU A 99 20.92 -29.82 -21.25
CA LEU A 99 19.69 -29.81 -22.01
C LEU A 99 18.93 -28.52 -21.74
N SER A 100 18.17 -28.03 -22.74
CA SER A 100 17.27 -26.92 -22.52
C SER A 100 16.30 -27.29 -21.39
N TYR A 101 16.35 -26.55 -20.31
CA TYR A 101 15.36 -26.62 -19.27
C TYR A 101 14.24 -25.66 -19.64
N LEU A 102 13.15 -26.23 -20.13
CA LEU A 102 11.87 -25.57 -20.00
C LEU A 102 11.46 -25.82 -18.55
N PRO A 103 11.50 -24.82 -17.65
CA PRO A 103 10.79 -24.97 -16.41
C PRO A 103 9.37 -25.37 -16.82
N ASN A 104 8.76 -26.34 -16.11
CA ASN A 104 7.31 -26.44 -16.06
C ASN A 104 6.79 -25.18 -15.32
N ALA A 105 7.02 -24.00 -15.87
CA ALA A 105 6.06 -22.96 -15.84
C ALA A 105 4.87 -23.59 -16.54
N GLY A 106 3.88 -24.04 -15.79
CA GLY A 106 2.66 -24.55 -16.37
C GLY A 106 2.29 -23.57 -17.50
N ASN A 107 2.04 -24.07 -18.70
CA ASN A 107 1.77 -23.30 -19.92
C ASN A 107 0.50 -22.44 -19.82
N SER A 108 0.11 -22.04 -18.62
CA SER A 108 -0.96 -21.09 -18.36
C SER A 108 -0.39 -19.70 -18.48
N PRO A 109 -0.99 -18.84 -19.29
CA PRO A 109 -0.61 -17.42 -19.31
C PRO A 109 -0.69 -16.85 -17.89
N PRO A 110 0.13 -15.84 -17.57
CA PRO A 110 0.06 -15.18 -16.27
C PRO A 110 -1.35 -14.64 -16.03
N LEU A 111 -1.71 -14.46 -14.75
CA LEU A 111 -3.06 -13.99 -14.39
C LEU A 111 -3.34 -12.59 -14.95
N PHE A 112 -2.32 -11.73 -15.00
CA PHE A 112 -2.39 -10.39 -15.57
C PHE A 112 -1.37 -10.19 -16.67
N THR A 113 -1.68 -9.31 -17.62
CA THR A 113 -0.78 -8.87 -18.68
C THR A 113 -0.74 -7.35 -18.71
N GLU A 114 0.45 -6.75 -18.71
CA GLU A 114 0.60 -5.31 -18.91
C GLU A 114 0.16 -4.92 -20.31
N VAL A 115 -0.67 -3.89 -20.42
CA VAL A 115 -1.29 -3.45 -21.68
C VAL A 115 -1.22 -1.94 -21.90
N SER A 116 -0.43 -1.22 -21.11
CA SER A 116 -0.33 0.26 -21.15
C SER A 116 -0.10 0.80 -22.56
N ASP A 117 0.89 0.26 -23.26
CA ASP A 117 1.21 0.66 -24.65
C ASP A 117 0.08 0.31 -25.64
N GLN A 118 -0.61 -0.82 -25.41
CA GLN A 118 -1.72 -1.27 -26.28
C GLN A 118 -2.96 -0.40 -26.14
N LEU A 119 -3.09 0.32 -25.04
CA LEU A 119 -4.20 1.23 -24.74
C LEU A 119 -3.85 2.70 -25.01
N ASN A 120 -2.70 2.96 -25.66
CA ASN A 120 -2.18 4.31 -25.93
C ASN A 120 -2.03 5.17 -24.67
N LEU A 121 -1.72 4.54 -23.53
CA LEU A 121 -1.49 5.22 -22.25
C LEU A 121 -0.04 5.67 -22.14
N GLN A 122 0.22 6.93 -22.47
CA GLN A 122 1.55 7.55 -22.39
C GLN A 122 1.67 8.54 -21.22
N TYR A 123 0.75 8.47 -20.25
CA TYR A 123 0.76 9.35 -19.10
C TYR A 123 1.95 9.06 -18.19
N ARG A 124 2.62 10.12 -17.77
CA ARG A 124 3.66 10.10 -16.75
C ARG A 124 3.40 11.21 -15.74
N HIS A 125 3.39 10.89 -14.47
CA HIS A 125 3.26 11.87 -13.41
C HIS A 125 4.47 12.81 -13.39
N ILE A 126 4.19 14.09 -13.23
CA ILE A 126 5.19 15.16 -13.10
C ILE A 126 5.02 15.74 -11.70
N GLU A 127 6.15 16.01 -11.04
CA GLU A 127 6.21 16.49 -9.68
C GLU A 127 7.36 17.49 -9.54
N ASP A 128 7.15 18.57 -8.81
CA ASP A 128 8.21 19.49 -8.45
C ASP A 128 9.01 18.92 -7.27
N ASP A 129 10.32 19.20 -7.22
CA ASP A 129 11.20 18.70 -6.17
C ASP A 129 11.08 19.55 -4.89
N ALA A 130 9.95 19.43 -4.20
CA ALA A 130 9.77 20.02 -2.88
C ALA A 130 10.60 19.28 -1.83
N ILE A 131 11.23 20.04 -0.94
CA ILE A 131 12.10 19.48 0.11
C ILE A 131 11.49 19.79 1.48
N ASP A 132 10.60 18.93 1.95
CA ASP A 132 9.92 19.01 3.26
C ASP A 132 10.90 19.19 4.42
N PHE A 133 12.08 18.58 4.30
CA PHE A 133 13.16 18.63 5.30
C PHE A 133 13.79 20.02 5.46
N ASN A 134 13.49 20.98 4.58
CA ASN A 134 13.89 22.38 4.78
C ASN A 134 13.04 23.05 5.87
N ASN A 135 11.78 22.67 5.97
CA ASN A 135 10.84 23.23 6.93
C ASN A 135 10.93 22.50 8.28
N GLN A 136 10.95 21.16 8.25
CA GLN A 136 11.04 20.31 9.44
C GLN A 136 12.06 19.21 9.18
N LYS A 137 13.28 19.41 9.67
CA LYS A 137 14.49 18.64 9.26
C LYS A 137 14.52 17.18 9.68
N LEU A 138 13.75 16.83 10.71
CA LEU A 138 13.74 15.50 11.30
C LEU A 138 12.51 14.66 10.90
N LEU A 139 11.78 15.09 9.86
CA LEU A 139 10.70 14.28 9.29
C LEU A 139 11.23 12.90 8.88
N PRO A 140 10.50 11.82 9.15
CA PRO A 140 10.89 10.49 8.69
C PRO A 140 10.71 10.31 7.18
N HIS A 141 9.75 10.98 6.58
CA HIS A 141 9.45 10.96 5.14
C HIS A 141 8.79 12.28 4.71
N LYS A 142 8.74 12.51 3.40
CA LYS A 142 8.03 13.64 2.80
C LYS A 142 6.51 13.44 2.85
N PHE A 143 5.79 14.55 2.88
CA PHE A 143 4.35 14.64 2.66
C PHE A 143 3.99 15.32 1.34
N SER A 144 4.98 15.91 0.67
CA SER A 144 4.82 16.64 -0.59
C SER A 144 4.71 15.75 -1.83
N GLN A 145 5.13 14.50 -1.76
CA GLN A 145 5.22 13.60 -2.94
C GLN A 145 4.42 12.31 -2.72
N GLN A 146 3.17 12.44 -2.27
CA GLN A 146 2.32 11.28 -1.96
C GLN A 146 1.37 10.89 -3.10
N GLY A 147 1.11 11.77 -4.08
CA GLY A 147 0.28 11.53 -5.26
C GLY A 147 0.93 10.68 -6.35
N PRO A 148 0.26 10.44 -7.48
CA PRO A 148 -1.07 10.92 -7.81
C PRO A 148 -2.20 9.97 -7.39
N CYS A 149 -3.36 10.54 -7.03
CA CYS A 149 -4.62 9.84 -6.82
C CYS A 149 -5.31 9.46 -8.14
N LEU A 150 -6.28 8.53 -8.07
CA LEU A 150 -7.08 8.08 -9.23
C LEU A 150 -8.56 8.04 -8.86
N ALA A 151 -9.47 8.41 -9.78
CA ALA A 151 -10.89 8.17 -9.63
C ALA A 151 -11.50 7.66 -10.94
N VAL A 152 -12.34 6.62 -10.85
CA VAL A 152 -12.94 5.93 -11.99
C VAL A 152 -14.42 6.23 -12.08
N GLY A 153 -14.90 6.64 -13.26
CA GLY A 153 -16.31 6.88 -13.55
C GLY A 153 -16.54 7.29 -15.00
N ASP A 154 -17.78 7.19 -15.47
CA ASP A 154 -18.20 7.74 -16.75
C ASP A 154 -18.46 9.25 -16.57
N VAL A 155 -17.58 10.09 -17.09
CA VAL A 155 -17.67 11.55 -16.88
C VAL A 155 -18.27 12.31 -18.08
N ASN A 156 -18.48 11.62 -19.20
CA ASN A 156 -18.97 12.24 -20.45
C ASN A 156 -20.33 11.71 -20.90
N GLY A 157 -20.92 10.74 -20.16
CA GLY A 157 -22.25 10.18 -20.41
C GLY A 157 -22.29 9.15 -21.55
N ASP A 158 -21.15 8.59 -21.97
CA ASP A 158 -21.08 7.62 -23.07
C ASP A 158 -21.18 6.15 -22.59
N PHE A 159 -21.36 5.90 -21.28
CA PHE A 159 -21.43 4.60 -20.61
C PHE A 159 -20.12 3.81 -20.61
N ILE A 160 -19.00 4.44 -20.97
CA ILE A 160 -17.66 3.89 -20.85
C ILE A 160 -16.97 4.57 -19.65
N GLU A 161 -16.25 3.81 -18.85
CA GLU A 161 -15.58 4.38 -17.68
C GLU A 161 -14.30 5.10 -18.09
N ASP A 162 -14.12 6.29 -17.56
CA ASP A 162 -12.94 7.14 -17.67
C ASP A 162 -12.16 7.14 -16.36
N VAL A 163 -10.98 7.74 -16.36
CA VAL A 163 -10.14 7.84 -15.16
C VAL A 163 -9.66 9.27 -14.98
N PHE A 164 -9.94 9.85 -13.81
CA PHE A 164 -9.24 11.03 -13.34
C PHE A 164 -7.92 10.64 -12.71
N ILE A 165 -6.86 11.40 -12.98
CA ILE A 165 -5.57 11.32 -12.33
C ILE A 165 -5.17 12.68 -11.78
N GLY A 166 -4.86 12.75 -10.48
CA GLY A 166 -4.50 13.97 -9.79
C GLY A 166 -3.18 14.57 -10.29
N GLY A 167 -3.08 15.88 -10.24
CA GLY A 167 -1.85 16.62 -10.52
C GLY A 167 -1.19 17.11 -9.24
N SER A 168 0.12 17.27 -9.28
CA SER A 168 0.88 17.89 -8.19
C SER A 168 0.77 19.39 -8.17
N SER A 169 1.43 20.02 -7.21
CA SER A 169 1.62 21.49 -7.19
C SER A 169 2.17 21.98 -8.52
N ASN A 170 1.63 23.06 -9.07
CA ASN A 170 1.92 23.62 -10.40
C ASN A 170 1.56 22.74 -11.61
N HIS A 171 1.03 21.54 -11.42
CA HIS A 171 0.65 20.62 -12.49
C HIS A 171 -0.84 20.29 -12.43
N LYS A 172 -1.50 20.27 -13.60
CA LYS A 172 -2.93 20.01 -13.70
C LYS A 172 -3.26 18.54 -13.47
N GLY A 173 -4.40 18.26 -12.85
CA GLY A 173 -5.05 16.96 -12.95
C GLY A 173 -5.57 16.71 -14.36
N ASN A 174 -5.65 15.43 -14.74
CA ASN A 174 -6.04 15.00 -16.08
C ASN A 174 -7.15 13.96 -16.04
N PHE A 175 -8.07 14.01 -16.98
CA PHE A 175 -8.91 12.88 -17.34
C PHE A 175 -8.27 12.06 -18.45
N LEU A 176 -8.34 10.76 -18.29
CA LEU A 176 -8.02 9.78 -19.33
C LEU A 176 -9.35 9.26 -19.84
N ILE A 177 -9.83 9.81 -20.95
CA ILE A 177 -11.10 9.48 -21.57
C ILE A 177 -10.95 8.23 -22.42
N GLN A 178 -11.74 7.20 -22.15
CA GLN A 178 -11.68 5.92 -22.84
C GLN A 178 -12.61 5.93 -24.08
N ASP A 179 -12.09 5.54 -25.23
CA ASP A 179 -12.88 5.39 -26.46
C ASP A 179 -13.50 3.98 -26.57
N THR A 180 -14.37 3.80 -27.57
CA THR A 180 -15.04 2.51 -27.90
C THR A 180 -14.06 1.41 -28.30
N ASN A 181 -12.82 1.75 -28.69
CA ASN A 181 -11.75 0.80 -29.00
C ASN A 181 -10.94 0.40 -27.77
N GLY A 182 -11.19 1.06 -26.62
CA GLY A 182 -10.48 0.85 -25.36
C GLY A 182 -9.18 1.63 -25.25
N ASN A 183 -8.91 2.58 -26.14
CA ASN A 183 -7.77 3.49 -26.02
C ASN A 183 -8.14 4.67 -25.12
N PHE A 184 -7.13 5.27 -24.52
CA PHE A 184 -7.31 6.45 -23.68
C PHE A 184 -6.72 7.69 -24.33
N LYS A 185 -7.44 8.81 -24.17
CA LYS A 185 -7.00 10.14 -24.58
C LYS A 185 -6.96 11.06 -23.35
N SER A 186 -5.85 11.75 -23.15
CA SER A 186 -5.72 12.72 -22.06
C SER A 186 -6.50 14.00 -22.35
N MET A 187 -7.17 14.51 -21.32
CA MET A 187 -7.89 15.79 -21.30
C MET A 187 -7.61 16.48 -19.97
N ASP A 188 -7.11 17.73 -20.02
CA ASP A 188 -6.84 18.52 -18.81
C ASP A 188 -8.14 18.84 -18.07
N LEU A 189 -8.16 18.74 -16.74
CA LEU A 189 -9.28 19.13 -15.90
C LEU A 189 -9.63 20.63 -16.11
N LEU A 190 -8.62 21.49 -16.19
CA LEU A 190 -8.79 22.91 -16.45
C LEU A 190 -8.42 23.22 -17.90
N SER A 191 -9.42 23.34 -18.75
CA SER A 191 -9.23 23.70 -20.16
C SER A 191 -8.81 25.17 -20.30
N GLY A 192 -7.73 25.41 -21.02
CA GLY A 192 -7.28 26.75 -21.41
C GLY A 192 -6.38 27.46 -20.40
N LYS A 193 -5.21 27.87 -20.89
CA LYS A 193 -4.10 28.56 -20.24
C LYS A 193 -3.17 27.71 -19.39
N ASP A 194 -1.89 27.98 -19.59
CA ASP A 194 -0.75 27.41 -18.90
C ASP A 194 -0.97 27.27 -17.41
N GLY A 195 -0.65 26.10 -16.85
CA GLY A 195 -0.96 25.63 -15.50
C GLY A 195 -0.35 26.41 -14.32
N PHE A 196 -0.03 27.65 -14.49
CA PHE A 196 0.72 28.47 -13.54
C PHE A 196 -0.04 29.02 -12.33
N ALA A 197 -1.25 28.58 -12.04
CA ALA A 197 -2.02 29.12 -10.90
C ALA A 197 -2.47 28.07 -9.89
N LYS A 198 -2.13 26.79 -10.08
CA LYS A 198 -2.54 25.73 -9.14
C LYS A 198 -1.45 25.53 -8.08
N SER A 199 -1.71 25.95 -6.85
CA SER A 199 -0.84 25.69 -5.70
C SER A 199 -1.18 24.38 -4.97
N GLN A 200 -2.32 23.78 -5.29
CA GLN A 200 -2.85 22.60 -4.61
C GLN A 200 -2.15 21.33 -5.08
N GLU A 201 -1.86 20.45 -4.16
CA GLU A 201 -1.51 19.05 -4.38
C GLU A 201 -2.78 18.19 -4.32
N ASP A 202 -3.10 17.41 -5.37
CA ASP A 202 -4.29 16.56 -5.43
C ASP A 202 -4.02 15.24 -4.71
N MET A 203 -4.38 15.16 -3.43
CA MET A 203 -4.09 14.02 -2.56
C MET A 203 -5.17 12.94 -2.57
N GLY A 204 -6.42 13.30 -2.78
CA GLY A 204 -7.53 12.37 -2.84
C GLY A 204 -8.55 12.80 -3.88
N ALA A 205 -9.13 11.85 -4.62
CA ALA A 205 -10.12 12.14 -5.65
C ALA A 205 -11.37 11.27 -5.48
N LEU A 206 -12.53 11.89 -5.70
CA LEU A 206 -13.84 11.25 -5.65
C LEU A 206 -14.72 11.74 -6.79
N LEU A 207 -15.30 10.81 -7.56
CA LEU A 207 -16.33 11.07 -8.56
C LEU A 207 -17.69 10.64 -8.02
N PHE A 208 -18.62 11.57 -7.87
CA PHE A 208 -19.98 11.30 -7.37
C PHE A 208 -20.95 12.40 -7.82
N ASP A 209 -22.23 12.08 -7.86
CA ASP A 209 -23.31 12.99 -8.23
C ASP A 209 -23.67 13.86 -7.02
N VAL A 210 -23.21 15.11 -7.00
CA VAL A 210 -23.35 16.07 -5.89
C VAL A 210 -24.71 16.74 -5.86
N ASP A 211 -25.28 17.03 -7.03
CA ASP A 211 -26.50 17.83 -7.18
C ASP A 211 -27.72 17.05 -7.68
N ASN A 212 -27.58 15.71 -7.79
CA ASN A 212 -28.60 14.77 -8.22
C ASN A 212 -29.11 14.97 -9.66
N ASP A 213 -28.24 15.39 -10.55
CA ASP A 213 -28.54 15.51 -11.98
C ASP A 213 -28.15 14.28 -12.81
N LEU A 214 -27.58 13.24 -12.18
CA LEU A 214 -27.18 11.94 -12.70
C LEU A 214 -25.85 11.93 -13.48
N ASP A 215 -25.09 12.99 -13.47
CA ASP A 215 -23.72 12.97 -13.91
C ASP A 215 -22.72 12.90 -12.71
N LEU A 216 -21.45 12.74 -12.99
CA LEU A 216 -20.44 12.60 -11.96
C LEU A 216 -19.63 13.87 -11.84
N ASP A 217 -19.72 14.50 -10.68
CA ASP A 217 -18.89 15.62 -10.28
C ASP A 217 -17.58 15.15 -9.66
N LEU A 218 -16.61 16.06 -9.52
CA LEU A 218 -15.29 15.73 -8.99
C LEU A 218 -15.00 16.51 -7.70
N TYR A 219 -14.72 15.78 -6.61
CA TYR A 219 -14.14 16.32 -5.39
C TYR A 219 -12.64 16.04 -5.34
N LEU A 220 -11.82 17.04 -5.02
CA LEU A 220 -10.39 16.92 -4.84
C LEU A 220 -9.96 17.38 -3.44
N VAL A 221 -9.32 16.48 -2.72
CA VAL A 221 -8.64 16.78 -1.46
C VAL A 221 -7.33 17.48 -1.76
N SER A 222 -7.10 18.63 -1.13
CA SER A 222 -5.85 19.38 -1.21
C SER A 222 -4.96 19.06 -0.02
N GLY A 223 -3.74 18.61 -0.26
CA GLY A 223 -2.82 18.19 0.81
C GLY A 223 -1.39 18.67 0.61
N SER A 224 -0.41 17.86 1.02
CA SER A 224 1.01 18.18 0.99
C SER A 224 1.54 18.88 2.26
N ASN A 225 2.82 19.21 2.25
CA ASN A 225 3.52 19.96 3.32
C ASN A 225 4.35 21.13 2.73
N GLU A 226 4.01 21.55 1.52
CA GLU A 226 4.78 22.55 0.75
C GLU A 226 4.43 23.99 1.14
N LEU A 227 3.18 24.21 1.49
CA LEU A 227 2.64 25.51 1.79
C LEU A 227 2.68 25.80 3.31
N PRO A 228 2.69 27.07 3.71
CA PRO A 228 2.59 27.44 5.11
C PRO A 228 1.30 26.93 5.77
N LEU A 229 1.30 26.82 7.09
CA LEU A 229 0.11 26.48 7.86
C LEU A 229 -1.05 27.44 7.55
N LEU A 230 -2.23 26.89 7.31
CA LEU A 230 -3.47 27.62 6.97
C LEU A 230 -3.43 28.37 5.62
N ASP A 231 -2.51 28.00 4.74
CA ASP A 231 -2.49 28.56 3.39
C ASP A 231 -3.79 28.16 2.63
N PRO A 232 -4.42 29.08 1.89
CA PRO A 232 -5.61 28.77 1.07
C PRO A 232 -5.41 27.64 0.05
N GLY A 233 -4.17 27.33 -0.32
CA GLY A 233 -3.84 26.18 -1.17
C GLY A 233 -4.16 24.82 -0.55
N TYR A 234 -4.46 24.75 0.75
CA TYR A 234 -4.98 23.54 1.39
C TYR A 234 -6.51 23.45 1.39
N GLN A 235 -7.22 24.40 0.78
CA GLN A 235 -8.68 24.29 0.62
C GLN A 235 -9.02 23.21 -0.40
N ASP A 236 -9.87 22.28 0.01
CA ASP A 236 -10.42 21.28 -0.90
C ASP A 236 -11.28 21.92 -1.98
N ARG A 237 -11.43 21.25 -3.11
CA ARG A 237 -12.12 21.77 -4.30
C ARG A 237 -13.17 20.81 -4.78
N ILE A 238 -14.27 21.37 -5.29
CA ILE A 238 -15.31 20.63 -5.97
C ILE A 238 -15.56 21.23 -7.36
N PHE A 239 -15.72 20.34 -8.34
CA PHE A 239 -15.93 20.71 -9.73
C PHE A 239 -17.22 20.07 -10.19
N ILE A 240 -18.16 20.88 -10.65
CA ILE A 240 -19.45 20.47 -11.21
C ILE A 240 -19.27 20.15 -12.68
N ASN A 241 -19.77 19.01 -13.10
CA ASN A 241 -19.77 18.52 -14.48
C ASN A 241 -21.02 19.05 -15.22
N ASP A 242 -21.01 19.05 -16.54
CA ASP A 242 -22.17 19.33 -17.38
C ASP A 242 -22.73 18.07 -18.08
N GLY A 243 -22.33 16.89 -17.59
CA GLY A 243 -22.67 15.59 -18.19
C GLY A 243 -21.94 15.28 -19.50
N LYS A 244 -21.00 16.13 -19.92
CA LYS A 244 -20.21 15.98 -21.15
C LYS A 244 -18.70 16.03 -20.91
N GLY A 245 -18.30 15.95 -19.64
CA GLY A 245 -16.91 15.99 -19.24
C GLY A 245 -16.32 17.41 -19.11
N HIS A 246 -17.17 18.46 -19.08
CA HIS A 246 -16.68 19.82 -18.82
C HIS A 246 -16.92 20.19 -17.37
N PHE A 247 -15.85 20.36 -16.64
CA PHE A 247 -15.86 20.62 -15.21
C PHE A 247 -15.67 22.10 -14.89
N THR A 248 -16.47 22.61 -13.94
CA THR A 248 -16.39 24.00 -13.45
C THR A 248 -16.25 24.01 -11.93
N GLU A 249 -15.18 24.62 -11.41
CA GLU A 249 -14.97 24.74 -9.97
C GLU A 249 -16.05 25.58 -9.31
N ASN A 250 -16.59 25.12 -8.17
CA ASN A 250 -17.56 25.84 -7.37
C ASN A 250 -17.13 25.88 -5.89
N ALA A 251 -16.37 26.93 -5.54
CA ALA A 251 -15.84 27.12 -4.19
C ALA A 251 -16.92 27.40 -3.12
N SER A 252 -18.16 27.70 -3.51
CA SER A 252 -19.24 28.04 -2.55
C SER A 252 -19.89 26.81 -1.90
N ILE A 253 -19.66 25.63 -2.44
CA ILE A 253 -20.29 24.38 -1.98
C ILE A 253 -19.67 23.89 -0.68
N LEU A 254 -18.37 24.05 -0.52
CA LEU A 254 -17.63 23.54 0.64
C LEU A 254 -17.46 24.59 1.75
N PRO A 255 -17.43 24.16 3.01
CA PRO A 255 -17.03 25.05 4.10
C PRO A 255 -15.56 25.46 3.95
N ALA A 256 -15.20 26.64 4.44
CA ALA A 256 -13.83 27.13 4.42
C ALA A 256 -13.00 26.43 5.50
N PHE A 257 -12.10 25.55 5.11
CA PHE A 257 -11.07 24.96 5.97
C PHE A 257 -9.81 24.70 5.15
N ALA A 258 -8.70 25.29 5.57
CA ALA A 258 -7.39 25.11 4.92
C ALA A 258 -6.55 24.14 5.75
N LYS A 259 -6.66 22.84 5.50
CA LYS A 259 -5.95 21.76 6.18
C LYS A 259 -5.36 20.81 5.17
N SER A 260 -4.14 20.33 5.42
CA SER A 260 -3.50 19.33 4.56
C SER A 260 -4.23 17.99 4.68
N GLY A 261 -5.03 17.69 3.66
CA GLY A 261 -5.85 16.49 3.55
C GLY A 261 -5.10 15.27 3.01
N SER A 262 -5.73 14.10 3.08
CA SER A 262 -5.21 12.82 2.59
C SER A 262 -6.22 12.02 1.78
N CYS A 263 -7.47 11.97 2.20
CA CYS A 263 -8.48 11.13 1.57
C CYS A 263 -9.88 11.72 1.73
N VAL A 264 -10.77 11.33 0.82
CA VAL A 264 -12.21 11.60 0.90
C VAL A 264 -12.97 10.31 0.65
N LYS A 265 -14.05 10.08 1.42
CA LYS A 265 -14.90 8.89 1.34
C LYS A 265 -16.36 9.33 1.44
N ALA A 266 -17.23 8.82 0.56
CA ALA A 266 -18.64 9.20 0.57
C ALA A 266 -19.56 8.03 0.95
N VAL A 267 -20.59 8.35 1.72
CA VAL A 267 -21.70 7.48 2.12
C VAL A 267 -22.87 8.34 2.58
N ASP A 268 -24.08 7.82 2.53
CA ASP A 268 -25.25 8.39 3.22
C ASP A 268 -25.22 7.91 4.69
N PHE A 269 -24.52 8.67 5.57
CA PHE A 269 -24.28 8.20 6.94
C PHE A 269 -25.46 8.43 7.88
N ASP A 270 -26.42 9.31 7.55
CA ASP A 270 -27.59 9.61 8.39
C ASP A 270 -28.92 9.13 7.79
N HIS A 271 -28.85 8.46 6.62
CA HIS A 271 -29.96 7.83 5.90
C HIS A 271 -31.04 8.82 5.44
N ASP A 272 -30.61 10.03 5.04
CA ASP A 272 -31.52 11.04 4.50
C ASP A 272 -31.66 10.98 2.95
N GLY A 273 -30.83 10.17 2.28
CA GLY A 273 -30.92 9.83 0.85
C GLY A 273 -29.91 10.55 -0.03
N ASP A 274 -29.06 11.40 0.51
CA ASP A 274 -27.95 12.02 -0.22
C ASP A 274 -26.58 11.51 0.30
N LEU A 275 -25.51 11.82 -0.43
CA LEU A 275 -24.18 11.36 -0.07
C LEU A 275 -23.43 12.42 0.73
N ASP A 276 -22.99 12.03 1.90
CA ASP A 276 -22.16 12.79 2.80
C ASP A 276 -20.68 12.43 2.65
N LEU A 277 -19.80 13.26 3.19
CA LEU A 277 -18.35 13.09 3.04
C LEU A 277 -17.63 12.95 4.38
N PHE A 278 -16.74 11.99 4.47
CA PHE A 278 -15.63 12.02 5.41
C PHE A 278 -14.39 12.55 4.69
N VAL A 279 -13.73 13.56 5.28
CA VAL A 279 -12.46 14.13 4.80
C VAL A 279 -11.38 13.90 5.85
N GLY A 280 -10.39 13.08 5.50
CA GLY A 280 -9.24 12.76 6.34
C GLY A 280 -8.13 13.78 6.19
N ASN A 281 -7.54 14.24 7.31
CA ASN A 281 -6.38 15.12 7.31
C ASN A 281 -5.15 14.40 7.87
N ARG A 282 -3.98 14.67 7.29
CA ARG A 282 -2.76 13.89 7.54
C ARG A 282 -1.70 14.63 8.32
N VAL A 283 -1.48 15.89 8.06
CA VAL A 283 -0.37 16.64 8.66
C VAL A 283 -0.75 18.09 8.90
N GLU A 284 -0.17 18.68 9.90
CA GLU A 284 -0.16 20.12 10.12
C GLU A 284 1.26 20.62 9.79
N PRO A 285 1.43 21.37 8.68
CA PRO A 285 2.74 21.80 8.21
C PRO A 285 3.58 22.49 9.28
N GLY A 286 4.82 22.02 9.47
CA GLY A 286 5.73 22.49 10.52
C GLY A 286 5.50 21.89 11.91
N PHE A 287 4.44 21.06 12.11
CA PHE A 287 4.08 20.54 13.42
C PHE A 287 3.94 19.03 13.49
N TYR A 288 4.48 18.30 12.51
CA TYR A 288 4.50 16.84 12.58
C TYR A 288 5.21 16.36 13.85
N PRO A 289 4.69 15.37 14.60
CA PRO A 289 3.51 14.55 14.35
C PRO A 289 2.27 14.96 15.17
N ARG A 290 2.00 16.25 15.30
CA ARG A 290 0.82 16.74 16.05
C ARG A 290 -0.47 16.17 15.48
N PRO A 291 -1.34 15.52 16.30
CA PRO A 291 -2.61 15.00 15.83
C PRO A 291 -3.49 16.09 15.22
N VAL A 292 -4.09 15.80 14.07
CA VAL A 292 -4.95 16.72 13.33
C VAL A 292 -6.41 16.29 13.38
N SER A 293 -7.33 17.23 13.15
CA SER A 293 -8.77 16.97 13.05
C SER A 293 -9.13 16.55 11.65
N SER A 294 -10.04 15.59 11.51
CA SER A 294 -10.71 15.21 10.27
C SER A 294 -12.18 15.63 10.31
N TYR A 295 -12.89 15.64 9.19
CA TYR A 295 -14.21 16.24 9.09
C TYR A 295 -15.27 15.27 8.58
N LEU A 296 -16.51 15.41 9.10
CA LEU A 296 -17.73 14.93 8.48
C LEU A 296 -18.50 16.09 7.92
N LEU A 297 -18.74 16.06 6.61
CA LEU A 297 -19.46 17.08 5.86
C LEU A 297 -20.80 16.49 5.42
N ARG A 298 -21.90 17.04 5.96
CA ARG A 298 -23.23 16.64 5.56
C ARG A 298 -23.63 17.41 4.31
N ASN A 299 -24.18 16.71 3.32
CA ASN A 299 -24.82 17.30 2.17
C ASN A 299 -26.16 17.93 2.60
N GLU A 300 -26.49 19.11 2.13
CA GLU A 300 -27.72 19.82 2.48
C GLU A 300 -28.70 19.84 1.31
N PHE A 301 -28.74 18.77 0.51
CA PHE A 301 -29.63 18.70 -0.65
C PHE A 301 -31.09 19.04 -0.27
N PRO A 302 -31.84 19.82 -1.08
CA PRO A 302 -31.52 20.29 -2.44
C PRO A 302 -30.68 21.60 -2.50
N LYS A 303 -30.10 22.04 -1.40
CA LYS A 303 -29.16 23.14 -1.44
C LYS A 303 -27.80 22.56 -1.85
N LEU A 304 -27.22 23.07 -2.91
CA LEU A 304 -25.89 22.67 -3.34
C LEU A 304 -24.83 23.20 -2.35
N LYS A 305 -24.68 22.53 -1.21
CA LYS A 305 -23.83 22.94 -0.09
C LYS A 305 -23.53 21.80 0.86
N PHE A 306 -22.30 21.71 1.33
CA PHE A 306 -21.90 20.87 2.47
C PHE A 306 -21.75 21.67 3.76
N THR A 307 -22.12 21.07 4.87
CA THR A 307 -22.01 21.65 6.23
C THR A 307 -21.11 20.75 7.08
N ASP A 308 -20.12 21.35 7.74
CA ASP A 308 -19.30 20.63 8.73
C ASP A 308 -20.16 20.33 9.98
N VAL A 309 -20.47 19.05 10.17
CA VAL A 309 -21.26 18.56 11.31
C VAL A 309 -20.39 17.78 12.31
N THR A 310 -19.07 17.77 12.15
CA THR A 310 -18.12 17.00 12.95
C THR A 310 -18.36 17.14 14.44
N ASN A 311 -18.43 18.37 14.95
CA ASN A 311 -18.64 18.62 16.39
C ASN A 311 -19.98 18.14 16.92
N GLN A 312 -20.98 17.98 16.05
CA GLN A 312 -22.34 17.61 16.40
C GLN A 312 -22.52 16.09 16.43
N VAL A 313 -21.91 15.38 15.47
CA VAL A 313 -22.16 13.95 15.25
C VAL A 313 -20.94 13.06 15.52
N ALA A 314 -19.72 13.59 15.42
CA ALA A 314 -18.46 12.85 15.58
C ALA A 314 -17.35 13.68 16.24
N PRO A 315 -17.58 14.23 17.46
CA PRO A 315 -16.60 15.12 18.11
C PRO A 315 -15.24 14.46 18.35
N GLU A 316 -15.16 13.16 18.33
CA GLU A 316 -13.92 12.38 18.46
C GLU A 316 -12.97 12.53 17.26
N LEU A 317 -13.45 13.02 16.13
CA LEU A 317 -12.62 13.35 14.96
C LEU A 317 -11.73 14.60 15.20
N ASN A 318 -12.01 15.36 16.25
CA ASN A 318 -11.13 16.47 16.64
C ASN A 318 -9.79 15.93 17.17
N LYS A 319 -8.69 16.27 16.50
CA LYS A 319 -7.33 15.79 16.81
C LYS A 319 -7.27 14.26 16.89
N ILE A 320 -7.97 13.58 16.00
CA ILE A 320 -8.08 12.11 15.98
C ILE A 320 -6.76 11.42 15.71
N GLY A 321 -5.87 12.03 14.93
CA GLY A 321 -4.58 11.48 14.52
C GLY A 321 -4.12 11.98 13.16
N LEU A 322 -3.15 11.32 12.56
CA LEU A 322 -2.58 11.60 11.24
C LEU A 322 -3.20 10.62 10.25
N ILE A 323 -4.40 10.92 9.77
CA ILE A 323 -5.18 9.98 8.95
C ILE A 323 -4.57 9.85 7.56
N SER A 324 -4.29 8.61 7.16
CA SER A 324 -3.78 8.25 5.83
C SER A 324 -4.89 7.70 4.92
N ASP A 325 -5.83 6.94 5.50
CA ASP A 325 -6.95 6.36 4.78
C ASP A 325 -8.14 6.11 5.71
N ALA A 326 -9.30 5.93 5.13
CA ALA A 326 -10.52 5.59 5.83
C ALA A 326 -11.40 4.66 4.99
N LEU A 327 -12.35 3.99 5.65
CA LEU A 327 -13.28 3.08 5.00
C LEU A 327 -14.64 3.17 5.69
N TRP A 328 -15.71 3.22 4.90
CA TRP A 328 -17.07 2.99 5.37
C TRP A 328 -17.42 1.51 5.26
N SER A 329 -17.88 0.90 6.35
CA SER A 329 -18.30 -0.51 6.41
C SER A 329 -19.26 -0.76 7.56
N ASP A 330 -20.27 -1.60 7.34
CA ASP A 330 -21.19 -2.06 8.37
C ASP A 330 -20.53 -3.21 9.16
N THR A 331 -19.80 -2.84 10.23
CA THR A 331 -18.92 -3.74 10.97
C THR A 331 -19.64 -4.77 11.85
N ASP A 332 -20.94 -4.55 12.14
CA ASP A 332 -21.75 -5.43 12.98
C ASP A 332 -23.09 -5.85 12.34
N ASN A 333 -23.24 -5.59 11.04
CA ASN A 333 -24.41 -5.95 10.23
C ASN A 333 -25.73 -5.32 10.73
N ASP A 334 -25.67 -4.13 11.34
CA ASP A 334 -26.86 -3.40 11.80
C ASP A 334 -27.51 -2.51 10.73
N GLY A 335 -26.89 -2.40 9.56
CA GLY A 335 -27.35 -1.62 8.41
C GLY A 335 -26.83 -0.18 8.37
N TRP A 336 -26.04 0.25 9.38
CA TRP A 336 -25.41 1.56 9.44
C TRP A 336 -23.92 1.42 9.17
N GLN A 337 -23.40 2.16 8.19
CA GLN A 337 -21.97 2.13 7.92
C GLN A 337 -21.20 2.86 9.02
N ASP A 338 -20.26 2.14 9.62
CA ASP A 338 -19.29 2.65 10.57
C ASP A 338 -18.09 3.25 9.84
N LEU A 339 -17.36 4.12 10.52
CA LEU A 339 -16.15 4.75 9.98
C LEU A 339 -14.90 4.09 10.57
N ILE A 340 -14.12 3.44 9.71
CA ILE A 340 -12.83 2.82 10.06
C ILE A 340 -11.72 3.75 9.62
N LEU A 341 -10.77 4.04 10.52
CA LEU A 341 -9.68 5.01 10.32
C LEU A 341 -8.31 4.34 10.46
N ALA A 342 -7.45 4.57 9.48
CA ALA A 342 -6.03 4.22 9.51
C ALA A 342 -5.17 5.48 9.48
N GLY A 343 -4.02 5.45 10.18
CA GLY A 343 -3.11 6.59 10.21
C GLY A 343 -1.78 6.27 10.88
N GLU A 344 -0.88 7.24 10.89
CA GLU A 344 0.44 7.10 11.48
C GLU A 344 0.40 7.28 13.00
N TRP A 345 1.23 6.51 13.69
CA TRP A 345 1.41 6.56 15.15
C TRP A 345 0.12 6.27 15.94
N MET A 346 -0.80 5.50 15.37
CA MET A 346 -2.08 5.22 16.01
C MET A 346 -2.53 3.77 15.72
N PRO A 347 -3.49 3.24 16.51
CA PRO A 347 -4.17 2.00 16.15
C PRO A 347 -5.19 2.28 15.03
N ILE A 348 -5.62 1.23 14.33
CA ILE A 348 -6.85 1.34 13.54
C ILE A 348 -8.01 1.57 14.50
N LYS A 349 -8.81 2.61 14.23
CA LYS A 349 -9.98 3.00 15.04
C LYS A 349 -11.27 2.75 14.29
N ILE A 350 -12.30 2.37 15.01
CA ILE A 350 -13.66 2.25 14.48
C ILE A 350 -14.57 3.21 15.27
N LEU A 351 -15.20 4.10 14.52
CA LEU A 351 -16.27 4.94 15.04
C LEU A 351 -17.61 4.31 14.62
N LYS A 352 -18.31 3.70 15.57
CA LYS A 352 -19.62 3.12 15.31
C LYS A 352 -20.65 4.21 15.01
N ASN A 353 -21.42 3.98 13.95
CA ASN A 353 -22.53 4.83 13.58
C ASN A 353 -23.81 4.43 14.37
N GLU A 354 -24.19 5.24 15.34
CA GLU A 354 -25.43 5.09 16.08
C GLU A 354 -26.51 6.02 15.48
N LYS A 355 -27.02 5.69 14.28
CA LYS A 355 -28.06 6.44 13.57
C LYS A 355 -27.68 7.89 13.30
N GLY A 356 -26.58 8.09 12.59
CA GLY A 356 -26.04 9.39 12.23
C GLY A 356 -25.17 10.06 13.32
N LYS A 357 -24.87 9.34 14.41
CA LYS A 357 -23.94 9.79 15.46
C LYS A 357 -22.84 8.77 15.68
N PHE A 358 -21.61 9.24 15.79
CA PHE A 358 -20.43 8.38 15.83
C PHE A 358 -19.82 8.33 17.22
N LYS A 359 -19.39 7.13 17.64
CA LYS A 359 -18.65 6.88 18.88
C LYS A 359 -17.56 5.84 18.66
N SER A 360 -16.40 6.07 19.24
CA SER A 360 -15.32 5.08 19.25
C SER A 360 -15.75 3.80 19.95
N ILE A 361 -15.55 2.67 19.27
CA ILE A 361 -15.69 1.36 19.90
C ILE A 361 -14.45 1.11 20.75
N GLN A 362 -14.66 0.71 22.00
CA GLN A 362 -13.60 0.34 22.93
C GLN A 362 -13.45 -1.18 22.98
N SER A 363 -12.24 -1.66 23.26
CA SER A 363 -11.94 -3.09 23.40
C SER A 363 -12.20 -3.91 22.13
N THR A 364 -11.86 -3.37 20.97
CA THR A 364 -11.95 -4.05 19.68
C THR A 364 -10.95 -5.21 19.54
N GLY A 365 -9.83 -5.16 20.28
CA GLY A 365 -8.66 -6.04 20.13
C GLY A 365 -7.55 -5.44 19.26
N MET A 366 -7.74 -4.22 18.73
CA MET A 366 -6.77 -3.51 17.88
C MET A 366 -6.04 -2.38 18.61
N GLU A 367 -6.45 -1.98 19.79
CA GLU A 367 -6.00 -0.79 20.52
C GLU A 367 -4.49 -0.78 20.78
N HIS A 368 -3.89 -1.95 20.90
CA HIS A 368 -2.45 -2.11 21.17
C HIS A 368 -1.62 -2.39 19.90
N LYS A 369 -2.21 -2.25 18.72
CA LYS A 369 -1.52 -2.40 17.43
C LYS A 369 -1.28 -1.03 16.80
N LEU A 370 -0.37 -0.26 17.42
CA LEU A 370 0.00 1.09 17.01
C LEU A 370 0.95 0.99 15.80
N GLY A 371 0.55 1.51 14.66
CA GLY A 371 1.30 1.36 13.40
C GLY A 371 1.51 2.67 12.67
N TRP A 372 2.18 2.58 11.53
CA TRP A 372 2.17 3.57 10.45
C TRP A 372 1.27 3.01 9.35
N TRP A 373 -0.02 2.96 9.68
CA TRP A 373 -1.01 2.43 8.78
C TRP A 373 -1.22 3.36 7.59
N ASN A 374 -1.20 2.82 6.37
CA ASN A 374 -1.29 3.59 5.14
C ASN A 374 -2.66 3.48 4.49
N SER A 375 -3.23 2.28 4.43
CA SER A 375 -4.42 2.01 3.61
C SER A 375 -5.30 0.92 4.20
N LEU A 376 -6.57 0.89 3.76
CA LEU A 376 -7.59 -0.07 4.16
C LEU A 376 -8.31 -0.65 2.93
N ALA A 377 -8.70 -1.91 3.03
CA ALA A 377 -9.63 -2.54 2.10
C ALA A 377 -10.50 -3.55 2.83
N ALA A 378 -11.75 -3.73 2.42
CA ALA A 378 -12.70 -4.66 2.99
C ALA A 378 -12.95 -5.86 2.09
N GLY A 379 -13.38 -6.98 2.68
CA GLY A 379 -13.86 -8.18 1.99
C GLY A 379 -14.22 -9.27 2.99
N ASP A 380 -15.23 -10.05 2.69
CA ASP A 380 -15.61 -11.25 3.44
C ASP A 380 -14.66 -12.40 3.00
N PHE A 381 -13.47 -12.48 3.65
CA PHE A 381 -12.38 -13.37 3.23
C PHE A 381 -12.53 -14.82 3.68
N ASP A 382 -13.39 -15.08 4.63
CA ASP A 382 -13.65 -16.46 5.10
C ASP A 382 -15.05 -16.98 4.76
N ASN A 383 -15.88 -16.11 4.15
CA ASN A 383 -17.24 -16.36 3.69
C ASN A 383 -18.21 -16.70 4.85
N ASP A 384 -18.12 -15.96 5.94
CA ASP A 384 -19.02 -16.10 7.09
C ASP A 384 -20.14 -15.04 7.11
N GLY A 385 -20.03 -14.01 6.25
CA GLY A 385 -21.00 -12.93 6.07
C GLY A 385 -20.67 -11.66 6.82
N ASP A 386 -19.61 -11.64 7.63
CA ASP A 386 -19.08 -10.45 8.25
C ASP A 386 -17.97 -9.83 7.36
N MET A 387 -17.84 -8.51 7.40
CA MET A 387 -16.76 -7.86 6.65
C MET A 387 -15.47 -7.91 7.44
N ASP A 388 -14.43 -8.47 6.81
CA ASP A 388 -13.04 -8.45 7.27
C ASP A 388 -12.27 -7.33 6.58
N TYR A 389 -11.05 -7.05 7.06
CA TYR A 389 -10.25 -5.96 6.53
C TYR A 389 -8.81 -6.36 6.24
N VAL A 390 -8.20 -5.67 5.31
CA VAL A 390 -6.76 -5.69 5.05
C VAL A 390 -6.24 -4.29 5.25
N ALA A 391 -5.18 -4.17 6.03
CA ALA A 391 -4.55 -2.88 6.33
C ALA A 391 -3.09 -2.89 5.88
N GLY A 392 -2.74 -1.92 5.02
CA GLY A 392 -1.37 -1.63 4.61
C GLY A 392 -0.61 -0.87 5.71
N ASN A 393 0.66 -1.20 5.88
CA ASN A 393 1.54 -0.58 6.88
C ASN A 393 2.94 -0.38 6.29
N LEU A 394 3.86 0.21 7.05
CA LEU A 394 5.26 0.45 6.65
C LEU A 394 6.01 -0.84 6.27
N GLY A 395 5.66 -1.96 6.88
CA GLY A 395 6.36 -3.23 6.72
C GLY A 395 7.54 -3.39 7.68
N GLN A 396 8.33 -4.45 7.47
CA GLN A 396 9.44 -4.81 8.36
C GLN A 396 10.84 -4.58 7.76
N ASN A 397 10.93 -4.28 6.48
CA ASN A 397 12.20 -4.02 5.79
C ASN A 397 12.57 -2.53 5.88
N THR A 398 12.65 -2.04 7.09
CA THR A 398 12.93 -0.64 7.43
C THR A 398 13.90 -0.55 8.61
N LEU A 399 14.50 0.60 8.80
CA LEU A 399 15.29 0.93 10.00
C LEU A 399 14.38 1.21 11.21
N HIS A 400 13.14 1.66 11.01
CA HIS A 400 12.12 1.86 12.05
C HIS A 400 11.55 0.53 12.56
N ARG A 401 12.43 -0.31 13.13
CA ARG A 401 12.04 -1.62 13.66
C ARG A 401 11.31 -1.46 14.98
N ALA A 402 10.07 -1.86 15.00
CA ALA A 402 9.21 -1.77 16.18
C ALA A 402 8.66 -3.14 16.60
N GLY A 403 8.37 -3.27 17.87
CA GLY A 403 7.73 -4.45 18.45
C GLY A 403 7.12 -4.08 19.81
N GLU A 404 6.28 -4.94 20.37
CA GLU A 404 5.52 -4.66 21.61
C GLU A 404 6.43 -4.23 22.79
N ASN A 405 7.61 -4.84 22.93
CA ASN A 405 8.56 -4.51 24.01
C ASN A 405 9.64 -3.49 23.58
N THR A 406 9.64 -3.07 22.33
CA THR A 406 10.62 -2.14 21.74
C THR A 406 9.93 -1.26 20.71
N PRO A 407 8.97 -0.41 21.13
CA PRO A 407 8.26 0.46 20.20
C PRO A 407 9.21 1.50 19.59
N SER A 408 8.98 1.87 18.33
CA SER A 408 9.53 3.11 17.81
C SER A 408 8.71 4.26 18.38
N LYS A 409 9.37 5.33 18.83
CA LYS A 409 8.70 6.50 19.38
C LYS A 409 9.13 7.75 18.64
N ILE A 410 8.36 8.81 18.83
CA ILE A 410 8.71 10.15 18.38
C ILE A 410 8.42 11.13 19.50
N TYR A 411 9.41 11.94 19.83
CA TYR A 411 9.33 13.00 20.84
C TYR A 411 9.30 14.33 20.10
N ALA A 412 8.24 15.09 20.26
CA ALA A 412 8.05 16.32 19.50
C ALA A 412 7.58 17.49 20.37
N SER A 413 8.23 18.60 20.19
CA SER A 413 7.88 19.92 20.73
C SER A 413 8.70 20.96 19.98
N ASP A 414 8.39 22.21 20.15
CA ASP A 414 9.28 23.31 19.75
C ASP A 414 10.35 23.49 20.87
N PHE A 415 11.41 22.64 20.80
CA PHE A 415 12.48 22.62 21.82
C PHE A 415 13.47 23.80 21.67
N ASN A 416 13.52 24.40 20.48
CA ASN A 416 14.46 25.48 20.18
C ASN A 416 13.80 26.86 20.17
N GLY A 417 12.46 26.94 20.20
CA GLY A 417 11.68 28.19 20.22
C GLY A 417 11.58 28.89 18.86
N ASP A 418 11.66 28.14 17.74
CA ASP A 418 11.59 28.70 16.38
C ASP A 418 10.17 28.70 15.78
N GLY A 419 9.19 28.17 16.50
CA GLY A 419 7.80 28.12 16.09
C GLY A 419 7.41 26.86 15.29
N THR A 420 8.34 25.91 15.13
CA THR A 420 8.09 24.61 14.50
C THR A 420 8.40 23.44 15.45
N PHE A 421 7.89 22.24 15.17
CA PHE A 421 8.21 21.08 16.00
C PHE A 421 9.56 20.48 15.64
N ASP A 422 10.38 20.25 16.65
CA ASP A 422 11.57 19.39 16.61
C ASP A 422 11.11 17.95 16.90
N ALA A 423 10.84 17.18 15.86
CA ALA A 423 10.30 15.83 15.99
C ALA A 423 11.43 14.79 15.98
N ILE A 424 11.80 14.22 17.13
CA ILE A 424 12.92 13.29 17.29
C ILE A 424 12.42 11.85 17.31
N PRO A 425 12.50 11.11 16.19
CA PRO A 425 12.18 9.69 16.18
C PRO A 425 13.23 8.87 16.89
N THR A 426 12.81 7.80 17.59
CA THR A 426 13.67 6.89 18.33
C THR A 426 13.42 5.45 17.96
N ALA A 427 14.44 4.61 18.19
CA ALA A 427 14.36 3.16 18.05
C ALA A 427 15.27 2.48 19.10
N TYR A 428 15.03 1.19 19.31
CA TYR A 428 15.80 0.39 20.25
C TYR A 428 16.98 -0.30 19.56
N PHE A 429 18.19 0.09 19.89
CA PHE A 429 19.44 -0.54 19.46
C PHE A 429 20.16 -1.21 20.64
N LYS A 430 21.08 -2.12 20.34
CA LYS A 430 21.97 -2.68 21.36
C LYS A 430 23.07 -1.67 21.71
N ASP A 431 23.21 -1.38 22.98
CA ASP A 431 24.36 -0.61 23.50
C ASP A 431 25.66 -1.43 23.44
N GLN A 432 26.77 -0.84 23.84
CA GLN A 432 28.09 -1.48 23.90
C GLN A 432 28.14 -2.73 24.80
N ASN A 433 27.20 -2.91 25.73
CA ASN A 433 27.06 -4.07 26.61
C ASN A 433 26.06 -5.10 26.05
N GLY A 434 25.52 -4.89 24.84
CA GLY A 434 24.52 -5.75 24.24
C GLY A 434 23.10 -5.58 24.78
N LYS A 435 22.86 -4.62 25.69
CA LYS A 435 21.55 -4.32 26.23
C LYS A 435 20.79 -3.39 25.28
N ARG A 436 19.51 -3.68 25.03
CA ARG A 436 18.65 -2.79 24.25
C ARG A 436 18.34 -1.51 25.01
N LYS A 437 18.63 -0.38 24.41
CA LYS A 437 18.36 0.98 24.92
C LYS A 437 17.69 1.78 23.81
N GLU A 438 16.88 2.75 24.17
CA GLU A 438 16.24 3.68 23.26
C GLU A 438 17.21 4.80 22.86
N PHE A 439 17.47 4.93 21.56
CA PHE A 439 18.37 5.92 20.98
C PHE A 439 17.61 6.79 19.98
N PRO A 440 18.03 8.04 19.73
CA PRO A 440 17.53 8.80 18.59
C PRO A 440 17.88 8.06 17.30
N PHE A 441 17.01 8.15 16.34
CA PHE A 441 17.19 7.57 15.01
C PHE A 441 18.18 8.39 14.19
N ASN A 442 18.08 9.71 14.31
CA ASN A 442 18.90 10.66 13.58
C ASN A 442 20.34 10.74 14.10
N THR A 443 21.26 11.09 13.20
CA THR A 443 22.65 11.33 13.57
C THR A 443 22.79 12.60 14.42
N ARG A 444 23.95 12.74 15.10
CA ARG A 444 24.27 13.97 15.87
C ARG A 444 24.15 15.24 15.02
N ASP A 445 24.61 15.17 13.78
CA ASP A 445 24.66 16.33 12.90
C ASP A 445 23.25 16.68 12.35
N ASP A 446 22.40 15.70 12.12
CA ASP A 446 21.02 15.93 11.71
C ASP A 446 20.21 16.55 12.86
N LEU A 447 20.33 16.00 14.07
CA LEU A 447 19.74 16.62 15.26
C LEU A 447 20.24 18.04 15.47
N ALA A 448 21.54 18.30 15.28
CA ALA A 448 22.12 19.63 15.46
C ALA A 448 21.68 20.65 14.39
N LYS A 449 21.24 20.21 13.22
CA LYS A 449 20.65 21.10 12.18
C LYS A 449 19.29 21.66 12.61
N GLN A 450 18.49 20.85 13.27
CA GLN A 450 17.18 21.24 13.81
C GLN A 450 17.33 21.81 15.23
N PHE A 451 18.03 21.12 16.11
CA PHE A 451 18.18 21.39 17.52
C PHE A 451 19.67 21.64 17.85
N ILE A 452 20.12 22.89 17.66
CA ILE A 452 21.56 23.28 17.75
C ILE A 452 22.18 22.97 19.12
N GLN A 453 21.38 22.89 20.19
CA GLN A 453 21.85 22.56 21.52
C GLN A 453 22.46 21.15 21.63
N THR A 454 22.08 20.24 20.74
CA THR A 454 22.71 18.91 20.63
C THR A 454 24.22 19.00 20.43
N ARG A 455 24.71 19.98 19.64
CA ARG A 455 26.13 20.19 19.41
C ARG A 455 26.86 20.69 20.66
N LYS A 456 26.19 21.46 21.52
CA LYS A 456 26.74 21.94 22.78
C LYS A 456 26.76 20.82 23.83
N ARG A 457 25.72 19.98 23.89
CA ARG A 457 25.61 18.85 24.84
C ARG A 457 26.58 17.72 24.47
N PHE A 458 26.78 17.46 23.17
CA PHE A 458 27.63 16.39 22.65
C PHE A 458 28.68 16.97 21.69
N ASP A 459 29.81 17.40 22.23
CA ASP A 459 30.90 18.00 21.47
C ASP A 459 31.63 17.01 20.54
N THR A 460 31.52 15.70 20.83
CA THR A 460 32.11 14.62 20.03
C THR A 460 31.08 13.57 19.62
N TYR A 461 31.34 12.86 18.49
CA TYR A 461 30.53 11.72 18.07
C TYR A 461 30.56 10.58 19.08
N ALA A 462 31.72 10.37 19.77
CA ALA A 462 31.86 9.34 20.77
C ALA A 462 30.91 9.55 21.96
N LYS A 463 30.74 10.79 22.42
CA LYS A 463 29.78 11.09 23.49
C LYS A 463 28.34 10.88 23.00
N PHE A 464 28.04 11.27 21.76
CA PHE A 464 26.70 11.09 21.17
C PHE A 464 26.37 9.62 20.95
N SER A 465 27.31 8.79 20.51
CA SER A 465 27.07 7.39 20.15
C SER A 465 26.53 6.51 21.29
N VAL A 466 26.69 6.93 22.54
CA VAL A 466 26.17 6.21 23.71
C VAL A 466 24.97 6.90 24.37
N ALA A 467 24.58 8.08 23.85
CA ALA A 467 23.51 8.90 24.40
C ALA A 467 22.14 8.36 23.95
N GLY A 468 21.29 8.01 24.91
CA GLY A 468 19.88 7.73 24.66
C GLY A 468 19.06 9.01 24.63
N ILE A 469 17.78 8.91 24.33
CA ILE A 469 16.88 10.06 24.25
C ILE A 469 16.85 10.88 25.56
N GLN A 470 16.95 10.21 26.72
CA GLN A 470 16.98 10.84 28.02
C GLN A 470 18.27 11.61 28.31
N ASP A 471 19.34 11.37 27.55
CA ASP A 471 20.59 12.10 27.61
C ASP A 471 20.57 13.32 26.67
N ILE A 472 19.70 13.28 25.65
CA ILE A 472 19.54 14.32 24.61
C ILE A 472 18.55 15.39 25.07
N LEU A 473 17.39 15.00 25.55
CA LEU A 473 16.38 15.89 26.09
C LEU A 473 16.50 16.00 27.61
N THR A 474 16.29 17.21 28.13
CA THR A 474 16.21 17.46 29.56
C THR A 474 14.92 16.86 30.15
N LYS A 475 14.83 16.80 31.46
CA LYS A 475 13.59 16.33 32.13
C LYS A 475 12.42 17.23 31.84
N GLU A 476 12.66 18.53 31.75
CA GLU A 476 11.64 19.54 31.40
C GLU A 476 11.16 19.39 29.95
N GLU A 477 12.09 19.21 29.00
CA GLU A 477 11.78 18.96 27.61
C GLU A 477 10.99 17.64 27.45
N LEU A 478 11.38 16.58 28.12
CA LEU A 478 10.67 15.30 28.13
C LEU A 478 9.25 15.39 28.72
N ALA A 479 9.07 16.22 29.77
CA ALA A 479 7.77 16.39 30.43
C ALA A 479 6.76 17.15 29.58
N THR A 480 7.23 17.99 28.66
CA THR A 480 6.37 18.82 27.78
C THR A 480 6.23 18.25 26.35
N ALA A 481 7.06 17.28 26.00
CA ALA A 481 7.03 16.66 24.69
C ALA A 481 5.71 15.91 24.42
N LEU A 482 5.18 16.07 23.23
CA LEU A 482 4.25 15.10 22.66
C LEU A 482 5.03 13.81 22.36
N VAL A 483 4.57 12.70 22.93
CA VAL A 483 5.16 11.39 22.67
C VAL A 483 4.15 10.48 22.01
N LEU A 484 4.46 10.04 20.79
CA LEU A 484 3.68 9.02 20.10
C LEU A 484 4.55 7.77 19.93
N GLU A 485 3.89 6.62 19.76
CA GLU A 485 4.61 5.36 19.59
C GLU A 485 3.95 4.47 18.52
N ALA A 486 4.79 3.61 17.91
CA ALA A 486 4.37 2.54 17.04
C ALA A 486 5.07 1.25 17.45
N ASN A 487 4.30 0.16 17.57
CA ASN A 487 4.79 -1.14 18.01
C ASN A 487 4.43 -2.27 17.02
N TRP A 488 3.69 -1.94 15.95
CA TRP A 488 3.21 -2.87 14.96
C TRP A 488 3.36 -2.30 13.55
N MET A 489 4.39 -2.73 12.82
CA MET A 489 4.68 -2.25 11.45
C MET A 489 4.22 -3.22 10.35
N ASN A 490 3.58 -4.33 10.73
CA ASN A 490 3.15 -5.34 9.76
C ASN A 490 1.90 -4.90 8.99
N SER A 491 1.92 -4.99 7.68
CA SER A 491 0.70 -5.05 6.89
C SER A 491 -0.09 -6.28 7.30
N SER A 492 -1.40 -6.14 7.51
CA SER A 492 -2.17 -7.11 8.28
C SER A 492 -3.51 -7.46 7.65
N TYR A 493 -3.95 -8.68 7.91
CA TYR A 493 -5.33 -9.12 7.80
C TYR A 493 -6.01 -8.96 9.17
N ILE A 494 -7.21 -8.45 9.17
CA ILE A 494 -8.02 -8.15 10.37
C ILE A 494 -9.32 -8.91 10.23
N GLU A 495 -9.41 -10.03 10.95
CA GLU A 495 -10.59 -10.89 11.01
C GLU A 495 -11.65 -10.24 11.91
N ASN A 496 -12.86 -10.09 11.41
CA ASN A 496 -14.03 -9.71 12.21
C ASN A 496 -14.56 -10.98 12.92
N LEU A 497 -14.70 -10.92 14.23
CA LEU A 497 -15.18 -12.03 15.04
C LEU A 497 -16.63 -11.84 15.49
N GLY A 498 -17.31 -10.81 14.93
CA GLY A 498 -18.59 -10.35 15.40
C GLY A 498 -18.52 -9.60 16.74
N ASN A 499 -19.63 -8.97 17.13
CA ASN A 499 -19.74 -8.22 18.40
C ASN A 499 -18.63 -7.15 18.59
N SER A 500 -18.26 -6.47 17.52
CA SER A 500 -17.21 -5.45 17.49
C SER A 500 -15.85 -5.94 18.02
N LYS A 501 -15.52 -7.22 17.81
CA LYS A 501 -14.24 -7.83 18.14
C LYS A 501 -13.49 -8.20 16.88
N PHE A 502 -12.21 -7.91 16.88
CA PHE A 502 -11.33 -8.15 15.73
C PHE A 502 -10.06 -8.84 16.17
N ARG A 503 -9.47 -9.59 15.26
CA ARG A 503 -8.18 -10.24 15.44
C ARG A 503 -7.22 -9.88 14.31
N VAL A 504 -6.05 -9.39 14.68
CA VAL A 504 -5.05 -8.90 13.71
C VAL A 504 -4.00 -9.98 13.46
N PHE A 505 -3.79 -10.31 12.19
CA PHE A 505 -2.76 -11.23 11.71
C PHE A 505 -1.83 -10.54 10.72
N SER A 506 -0.53 -10.80 10.82
CA SER A 506 0.40 -10.33 9.78
C SER A 506 0.12 -11.03 8.46
N LEU A 507 0.08 -10.29 7.37
CA LEU A 507 0.12 -10.83 6.02
C LEU A 507 1.43 -11.60 5.77
N PRO A 508 1.52 -12.44 4.72
CA PRO A 508 2.73 -13.15 4.35
C PRO A 508 3.97 -12.27 4.22
N ARG A 509 5.15 -12.88 4.27
CA ARG A 509 6.44 -12.19 4.38
C ARG A 509 6.69 -11.17 3.28
N LEU A 510 6.33 -11.47 2.03
CA LEU A 510 6.53 -10.56 0.91
C LEU A 510 5.66 -9.29 0.98
N ALA A 511 4.57 -9.30 1.76
CA ALA A 511 3.80 -8.10 2.06
C ALA A 511 4.46 -7.18 3.10
N GLN A 512 5.60 -7.60 3.68
CA GLN A 512 6.32 -6.86 4.73
C GLN A 512 7.64 -6.26 4.25
N ILE A 513 7.98 -6.40 2.94
CA ILE A 513 9.29 -5.98 2.43
C ILE A 513 9.33 -4.51 2.00
N SER A 514 8.18 -3.86 1.90
CA SER A 514 8.02 -2.45 1.51
C SER A 514 6.71 -1.91 2.08
N PRO A 515 6.52 -0.60 2.20
CA PRO A 515 5.23 -0.02 2.53
C PRO A 515 4.14 -0.51 1.58
N VAL A 516 2.97 -0.85 2.13
CA VAL A 516 1.78 -1.16 1.33
C VAL A 516 0.90 0.07 1.34
N LEU A 517 0.70 0.68 0.16
CA LEU A 517 -0.10 1.89 -0.03
C LEU A 517 -1.45 1.56 -0.63
N ALA A 518 -1.53 0.83 -1.74
CA ALA A 518 -2.81 0.49 -2.34
C ALA A 518 -3.10 -1.01 -2.31
N ILE A 519 -4.38 -1.33 -2.10
CA ILE A 519 -4.89 -2.69 -1.92
C ILE A 519 -6.10 -2.87 -2.82
N GLN A 520 -6.12 -3.95 -3.61
CA GLN A 520 -7.30 -4.37 -4.35
C GLN A 520 -7.73 -5.77 -3.94
N VAL A 521 -9.01 -5.92 -3.66
CA VAL A 521 -9.63 -7.16 -3.23
C VAL A 521 -10.61 -7.63 -4.30
N GLN A 522 -10.48 -8.88 -4.75
CA GLN A 522 -11.34 -9.53 -5.73
C GLN A 522 -11.02 -11.02 -5.82
N ASP A 523 -11.95 -11.86 -6.22
CA ASP A 523 -11.67 -13.22 -6.70
C ASP A 523 -11.12 -13.14 -8.14
N PHE A 524 -9.81 -12.90 -8.28
CA PHE A 524 -9.17 -12.67 -9.57
C PHE A 524 -8.92 -13.96 -10.35
N ASP A 525 -8.67 -15.08 -9.68
CA ASP A 525 -8.38 -16.35 -10.37
C ASP A 525 -9.62 -17.20 -10.64
N GLY A 526 -10.78 -16.82 -10.07
CA GLY A 526 -12.08 -17.44 -10.31
C GLY A 526 -12.31 -18.72 -9.50
N ASP A 527 -11.62 -18.89 -8.36
CA ASP A 527 -11.78 -20.09 -7.52
C ASP A 527 -12.86 -19.94 -6.43
N GLY A 528 -13.46 -18.74 -6.31
CA GLY A 528 -14.53 -18.43 -5.36
C GLY A 528 -14.05 -17.81 -4.05
N ASN A 529 -12.74 -17.67 -3.85
CA ASN A 529 -12.18 -17.01 -2.68
C ASN A 529 -11.63 -15.63 -3.05
N LEU A 530 -11.67 -14.69 -2.11
CA LEU A 530 -11.08 -13.37 -2.32
C LEU A 530 -9.56 -13.43 -2.29
N ASP A 531 -8.95 -12.83 -3.30
CA ASP A 531 -7.51 -12.60 -3.42
C ASP A 531 -7.19 -11.14 -3.13
N ILE A 532 -5.90 -10.83 -2.95
CA ILE A 532 -5.42 -9.47 -2.69
C ILE A 532 -4.30 -9.14 -3.68
N VAL A 533 -4.39 -7.96 -4.28
CA VAL A 533 -3.29 -7.32 -5.01
C VAL A 533 -2.79 -6.15 -4.17
N LEU A 534 -1.50 -6.13 -3.87
CA LEU A 534 -0.83 -5.08 -3.10
C LEU A 534 0.12 -4.31 -4.00
N SER A 535 0.14 -2.98 -3.84
CA SER A 535 1.18 -2.11 -4.38
C SER A 535 1.66 -1.12 -3.33
N GLY A 536 2.83 -0.59 -3.53
CA GLY A 536 3.45 0.37 -2.62
C GLY A 536 4.91 0.58 -3.00
N ASN A 537 5.58 1.32 -2.27
CA ASN A 537 6.97 1.72 -2.12
C ASN A 537 6.97 3.14 -1.56
N GLU A 538 8.11 3.61 -1.06
CA GLU A 538 8.24 4.99 -0.58
C GLU A 538 9.63 5.53 -0.92
N TYR A 539 9.67 6.52 -1.81
CA TYR A 539 10.91 7.16 -2.26
C TYR A 539 11.21 8.45 -1.50
N GLY A 540 10.21 9.00 -0.81
CA GLY A 540 10.27 10.26 -0.09
C GLY A 540 10.85 10.19 1.31
N ASN A 541 11.56 9.13 1.69
CA ASN A 541 12.19 9.04 3.02
C ASN A 541 13.37 10.00 3.16
N GLU A 542 13.74 10.27 4.42
CA GLU A 542 14.96 11.01 4.70
C GLU A 542 16.20 10.25 4.17
N ILE A 543 17.28 10.98 3.89
CA ILE A 543 18.41 10.48 3.09
C ILE A 543 19.10 9.25 3.70
N SER A 544 19.22 9.17 5.03
CA SER A 544 19.91 8.05 5.68
C SER A 544 19.08 6.77 5.70
N THR A 545 17.74 6.86 5.68
CA THR A 545 16.84 5.74 5.48
C THR A 545 16.88 5.24 4.03
N GLY A 546 16.92 6.17 3.08
CA GLY A 546 16.88 5.88 1.66
C GLY A 546 15.50 5.40 1.19
N ARG A 547 15.43 4.91 -0.04
CA ARG A 547 14.18 4.42 -0.64
C ARG A 547 13.77 3.08 -0.07
N LEU A 548 12.48 2.93 0.23
CA LEU A 548 11.85 1.64 0.51
C LEU A 548 11.21 1.14 -0.79
N ASP A 549 11.99 0.49 -1.65
CA ASP A 549 11.66 0.17 -3.04
C ASP A 549 11.69 -1.33 -3.37
N ALA A 550 11.58 -2.18 -2.36
CA ALA A 550 11.71 -3.63 -2.53
C ALA A 550 10.47 -4.29 -3.19
N SER A 551 9.31 -3.61 -3.24
CA SER A 551 8.10 -4.16 -3.84
C SER A 551 8.08 -3.98 -5.35
N LYS A 552 7.62 -5.02 -6.06
CA LYS A 552 7.22 -4.98 -7.47
C LYS A 552 5.75 -5.32 -7.66
N GLY A 553 4.94 -5.09 -6.62
CA GLY A 553 3.58 -5.57 -6.53
C GLY A 553 3.53 -7.02 -6.06
N LEU A 554 2.46 -7.38 -5.38
CA LEU A 554 2.28 -8.71 -4.82
C LEU A 554 0.85 -9.19 -5.03
N PHE A 555 0.72 -10.39 -5.57
CA PHE A 555 -0.55 -11.12 -5.60
C PHE A 555 -0.56 -12.14 -4.48
N LEU A 556 -1.55 -12.04 -3.61
CA LEU A 556 -1.82 -12.96 -2.51
C LEU A 556 -3.10 -13.74 -2.82
N LYS A 557 -2.96 -15.03 -3.09
CA LYS A 557 -4.10 -15.92 -3.31
C LYS A 557 -4.74 -16.30 -1.99
N GLY A 558 -6.03 -16.02 -1.84
CA GLY A 558 -6.83 -16.39 -0.69
C GLY A 558 -7.30 -17.85 -0.71
N ASN A 559 -7.64 -18.37 0.45
CA ASN A 559 -8.14 -19.75 0.59
C ASN A 559 -9.57 -19.84 1.15
N GLY A 560 -10.27 -18.70 1.27
CA GLY A 560 -11.62 -18.62 1.84
C GLY A 560 -11.72 -18.98 3.33
N ARG A 561 -10.64 -18.71 4.10
CA ARG A 561 -10.51 -18.88 5.56
C ARG A 561 -9.51 -17.89 6.15
N GLY A 562 -9.41 -16.70 5.61
CA GLY A 562 -8.50 -15.67 6.10
C GLY A 562 -7.00 -15.98 5.98
N LYS A 563 -6.58 -16.95 5.13
CA LYS A 563 -5.17 -17.27 4.90
C LYS A 563 -4.79 -17.05 3.44
N PHE A 564 -3.60 -16.50 3.25
CA PHE A 564 -3.11 -16.05 1.96
C PHE A 564 -1.80 -16.73 1.58
N LYS A 565 -1.65 -17.01 0.28
CA LYS A 565 -0.43 -17.57 -0.31
C LYS A 565 0.15 -16.60 -1.33
N GLU A 566 1.44 -16.32 -1.20
CA GLU A 566 2.19 -15.52 -2.16
C GLU A 566 2.29 -16.24 -3.51
N ILE A 567 1.99 -15.51 -4.58
CA ILE A 567 2.11 -16.00 -5.96
C ILE A 567 3.26 -15.26 -6.63
N HIS A 568 4.15 -16.01 -7.24
CA HIS A 568 5.33 -15.45 -7.90
C HIS A 568 4.95 -14.54 -9.09
N LEU A 569 5.75 -13.50 -9.35
CA LEU A 569 5.51 -12.52 -10.40
C LEU A 569 5.33 -13.15 -11.79
N SER A 570 6.07 -14.21 -12.11
CA SER A 570 5.91 -14.94 -13.39
C SER A 570 4.55 -15.61 -13.56
N GLN A 571 3.82 -15.88 -12.47
CA GLN A 571 2.48 -16.47 -12.48
C GLN A 571 1.41 -15.38 -12.38
N SER A 572 1.61 -14.36 -11.56
CA SER A 572 0.70 -13.23 -11.47
C SER A 572 0.78 -12.33 -12.70
N GLY A 573 1.98 -12.07 -13.22
CA GLY A 573 2.22 -11.15 -14.33
C GLY A 573 2.26 -9.66 -13.92
N LEU A 574 2.09 -9.36 -12.64
CA LEU A 574 2.15 -7.99 -12.12
C LEU A 574 3.61 -7.54 -11.97
N ASN A 575 3.90 -6.29 -12.32
CA ASN A 575 5.20 -5.65 -12.09
C ASN A 575 5.03 -4.15 -11.86
N PHE A 576 4.67 -3.78 -10.63
CA PHE A 576 4.55 -2.39 -10.16
C PHE A 576 5.91 -1.92 -9.63
N ASP A 577 6.88 -1.76 -10.51
CA ASP A 577 8.17 -1.16 -10.18
C ASP A 577 8.06 0.37 -10.10
N GLY A 578 8.79 1.00 -9.23
CA GLY A 578 8.73 2.45 -9.02
C GLY A 578 8.00 2.84 -7.73
N ASP A 579 7.78 4.13 -7.56
CA ASP A 579 7.11 4.71 -6.38
C ASP A 579 5.58 4.63 -6.54
N SER A 580 5.04 3.41 -6.42
CA SER A 580 3.62 3.12 -6.64
C SER A 580 2.75 3.71 -5.55
N LYS A 581 1.70 4.45 -5.92
CA LYS A 581 0.79 5.11 -4.99
C LYS A 581 -0.63 4.52 -5.07
N ALA A 582 -1.43 4.90 -6.04
CA ALA A 582 -2.81 4.42 -6.16
C ALA A 582 -2.92 3.17 -7.05
N LEU A 583 -3.96 2.39 -6.79
CA LEU A 583 -4.34 1.23 -7.60
C LEU A 583 -5.85 1.16 -7.70
N VAL A 584 -6.40 1.16 -8.92
CA VAL A 584 -7.85 1.11 -9.16
C VAL A 584 -8.24 0.02 -10.12
N LYS A 585 -9.47 -0.45 -9.99
CA LYS A 585 -10.16 -1.33 -10.95
C LYS A 585 -10.98 -0.48 -11.92
N ILE A 586 -10.92 -0.80 -13.20
CA ILE A 586 -11.73 -0.17 -14.25
C ILE A 586 -12.19 -1.23 -15.26
N LYS A 587 -13.36 -1.04 -15.82
CA LYS A 587 -13.86 -1.83 -16.97
C LYS A 587 -13.38 -1.22 -18.27
N SER A 588 -12.72 -2.02 -19.12
CA SER A 588 -12.45 -1.57 -20.48
C SER A 588 -13.74 -1.59 -21.33
N SER A 589 -13.84 -0.73 -22.35
CA SER A 589 -14.94 -0.74 -23.33
C SER A 589 -15.10 -2.09 -24.04
N LYS A 590 -14.04 -2.91 -24.06
CA LYS A 590 -14.05 -4.30 -24.56
C LYS A 590 -14.51 -5.33 -23.52
N GLY A 591 -14.96 -4.90 -22.34
CA GLY A 591 -15.47 -5.77 -21.28
C GLY A 591 -14.41 -6.52 -20.46
N ASN A 592 -13.15 -6.10 -20.47
CA ASN A 592 -12.12 -6.69 -19.63
C ASN A 592 -11.99 -5.91 -18.32
N LEU A 593 -11.63 -6.61 -17.23
CA LEU A 593 -11.18 -5.96 -16.00
C LEU A 593 -9.73 -5.53 -16.15
N LEU A 594 -9.49 -4.25 -15.90
CA LEU A 594 -8.14 -3.65 -15.84
C LEU A 594 -7.82 -3.21 -14.42
N LEU A 595 -6.54 -3.32 -14.05
CA LEU A 595 -5.96 -2.69 -12.88
C LEU A 595 -5.04 -1.56 -13.36
N MET A 596 -5.27 -0.34 -12.88
CA MET A 596 -4.42 0.81 -13.15
C MET A 596 -3.65 1.20 -11.89
N ASN A 597 -2.33 1.29 -12.03
CA ASN A 597 -1.40 1.65 -10.95
C ASN A 597 -0.70 2.98 -11.26
N SER A 598 -0.90 3.98 -10.42
CA SER A 598 -0.19 5.24 -10.50
C SER A 598 1.16 5.18 -9.80
N GLN A 599 2.10 6.00 -10.25
CA GLN A 599 3.44 6.12 -9.66
C GLN A 599 3.83 7.59 -9.56
N ASN A 600 4.38 7.99 -8.42
CA ASN A 600 4.98 9.31 -8.30
C ASN A 600 6.20 9.40 -9.22
N LEU A 601 6.33 10.49 -9.98
CA LEU A 601 7.38 10.70 -10.99
C LEU A 601 7.52 9.55 -12.00
N GLY A 602 6.47 8.72 -12.14
CA GLY A 602 6.49 7.49 -12.91
C GLY A 602 5.34 7.38 -13.94
N PRO A 603 5.39 6.34 -14.80
CA PRO A 603 4.31 6.09 -15.75
C PRO A 603 3.08 5.49 -15.05
N LEU A 604 1.90 5.73 -15.63
CA LEU A 604 0.71 4.97 -15.27
C LEU A 604 0.79 3.58 -15.91
N LYS A 605 0.74 2.52 -15.09
CA LYS A 605 0.77 1.14 -15.56
C LYS A 605 -0.59 0.49 -15.52
N THR A 606 -0.95 -0.21 -16.60
CA THR A 606 -2.25 -0.86 -16.73
C THR A 606 -2.10 -2.33 -17.04
N TYR A 607 -2.82 -3.15 -16.28
CA TYR A 607 -2.78 -4.61 -16.35
C TYR A 607 -4.17 -5.16 -16.64
N LYS A 608 -4.27 -5.98 -17.68
CA LYS A 608 -5.51 -6.70 -18.03
C LYS A 608 -5.55 -8.04 -17.30
N LEU A 609 -6.67 -8.34 -16.66
CA LEU A 609 -6.96 -9.67 -16.12
C LEU A 609 -7.21 -10.65 -17.27
N ASN A 610 -6.46 -11.76 -17.30
CA ASN A 610 -6.56 -12.81 -18.32
C ASN A 610 -7.60 -13.89 -17.97
N LYS A 611 -8.57 -13.57 -17.14
CA LYS A 611 -9.70 -14.43 -16.79
C LYS A 611 -11.00 -13.81 -17.29
N PRO A 612 -11.88 -14.62 -17.89
CA PRO A 612 -13.17 -14.12 -18.35
C PRO A 612 -14.08 -13.78 -17.17
N GLY A 613 -14.90 -12.77 -17.35
CA GLY A 613 -15.92 -12.38 -16.40
C GLY A 613 -16.90 -11.43 -17.06
N LYS A 614 -17.93 -11.04 -16.33
CA LYS A 614 -18.89 -10.01 -16.69
C LYS A 614 -18.93 -8.97 -15.60
N ASP A 615 -19.29 -7.78 -15.92
CA ASP A 615 -19.51 -6.72 -14.96
C ASP A 615 -21.00 -6.56 -14.63
N LEU A 616 -21.28 -6.19 -13.41
CA LEU A 616 -22.59 -5.79 -12.93
C LEU A 616 -22.48 -4.40 -12.32
N LEU A 617 -23.13 -3.40 -12.93
CA LEU A 617 -23.16 -2.03 -12.43
C LEU A 617 -23.91 -1.98 -11.09
N VAL A 618 -23.30 -1.38 -10.07
CA VAL A 618 -23.94 -1.02 -8.80
C VAL A 618 -24.73 0.27 -9.01
N ARG A 619 -26.04 0.26 -8.66
CA ARG A 619 -26.92 1.40 -8.83
C ARG A 619 -26.90 2.30 -7.59
N LYS A 620 -27.28 3.57 -7.72
CA LYS A 620 -27.23 4.62 -6.69
C LYS A 620 -27.76 4.16 -5.35
N ASN A 621 -28.61 3.40 -5.07
CA ASN A 621 -29.13 3.01 -3.74
C ASN A 621 -28.75 1.58 -3.35
N GLU A 622 -27.83 0.95 -4.07
CA GLU A 622 -27.35 -0.39 -3.72
C GLU A 622 -26.06 -0.24 -2.90
N VAL A 623 -26.09 -0.58 -1.64
CA VAL A 623 -24.97 -0.41 -0.69
C VAL A 623 -24.26 -1.71 -0.36
N SER A 624 -24.91 -2.85 -0.63
CA SER A 624 -24.31 -4.17 -0.41
C SER A 624 -24.89 -5.25 -1.33
N ALA A 625 -24.16 -6.36 -1.40
CA ALA A 625 -24.61 -7.54 -2.11
C ALA A 625 -24.28 -8.83 -1.35
N ILE A 626 -25.11 -9.85 -1.56
CA ILE A 626 -24.81 -11.24 -1.20
C ILE A 626 -24.59 -12.03 -2.46
N LEU A 627 -23.37 -12.52 -2.65
CA LEU A 627 -22.97 -13.37 -3.76
C LEU A 627 -23.13 -14.83 -3.35
N THR A 628 -23.98 -15.58 -4.04
CA THR A 628 -24.07 -17.03 -3.88
C THR A 628 -23.10 -17.68 -4.83
N LEU A 629 -22.14 -18.43 -4.32
CA LEU A 629 -21.14 -19.16 -5.08
C LEU A 629 -21.67 -20.52 -5.56
N LYS A 630 -21.08 -21.09 -6.61
CA LYS A 630 -21.48 -22.41 -7.15
C LYS A 630 -21.28 -23.56 -6.17
N ASN A 631 -20.34 -23.41 -5.21
CA ASN A 631 -20.12 -24.37 -4.13
C ASN A 631 -21.14 -24.25 -2.98
N GLY A 632 -22.11 -23.32 -3.09
CA GLY A 632 -23.16 -23.08 -2.09
C GLY A 632 -22.79 -22.10 -0.99
N LYS A 633 -21.55 -21.65 -0.89
CA LYS A 633 -21.16 -20.59 0.05
C LYS A 633 -21.76 -19.24 -0.37
N LYS A 634 -21.90 -18.37 0.60
CA LYS A 634 -22.31 -16.96 0.39
C LYS A 634 -21.14 -16.06 0.77
N ARG A 635 -21.04 -14.92 0.11
CA ARG A 635 -20.05 -13.88 0.38
C ARG A 635 -20.75 -12.52 0.37
N LYS A 636 -20.47 -11.70 1.37
CA LYS A 636 -20.94 -10.31 1.43
C LYS A 636 -19.96 -9.41 0.67
N GLU A 637 -20.48 -8.43 -0.06
CA GLU A 637 -19.72 -7.30 -0.62
C GLU A 637 -20.42 -6.00 -0.26
N GLU A 638 -19.67 -4.96 0.08
CA GLU A 638 -20.15 -3.62 0.39
C GLU A 638 -19.65 -2.61 -0.63
N PHE A 639 -20.46 -1.57 -0.86
CA PHE A 639 -20.18 -0.54 -1.85
C PHE A 639 -20.18 0.82 -1.18
N SER A 640 -19.02 1.45 -1.13
CA SER A 640 -18.81 2.84 -0.74
C SER A 640 -17.98 3.55 -1.79
N LEU A 641 -18.07 4.86 -1.86
CA LEU A 641 -17.27 5.66 -2.76
C LEU A 641 -15.95 6.07 -2.09
N GLY A 642 -14.89 6.17 -2.89
CA GLY A 642 -13.55 6.42 -2.36
C GLY A 642 -12.93 5.18 -1.68
N ASN A 643 -13.25 3.98 -2.13
CA ASN A 643 -13.01 2.69 -1.49
C ASN A 643 -11.58 2.11 -1.66
N THR A 644 -10.59 2.94 -2.01
CA THR A 644 -9.17 2.56 -2.07
C THR A 644 -8.29 3.75 -1.69
N TYR A 645 -7.00 3.51 -1.49
CA TYR A 645 -6.03 4.51 -1.04
C TYR A 645 -6.04 5.74 -1.96
N MET A 646 -6.35 6.91 -1.41
CA MET A 646 -6.44 8.21 -2.09
C MET A 646 -7.41 8.22 -3.31
N SER A 647 -8.15 7.15 -3.57
CA SER A 647 -8.72 6.87 -4.90
C SER A 647 -10.06 6.17 -4.83
N GLN A 648 -10.70 6.07 -6.00
CA GLN A 648 -12.00 5.42 -6.18
C GLN A 648 -11.95 4.39 -7.31
N ASN A 649 -12.43 3.18 -7.01
CA ASN A 649 -12.65 2.13 -8.01
C ASN A 649 -13.91 2.36 -8.85
N SER A 650 -13.98 1.66 -9.98
CA SER A 650 -15.22 1.40 -10.71
C SER A 650 -16.34 0.90 -9.78
N GLN A 651 -17.54 1.44 -9.95
CA GLN A 651 -18.74 1.03 -9.21
C GLN A 651 -19.39 -0.19 -9.89
N ARG A 652 -18.62 -1.29 -10.00
CA ARG A 652 -19.04 -2.53 -10.65
C ARG A 652 -18.55 -3.75 -9.87
N ILE A 653 -19.40 -4.77 -9.80
CA ILE A 653 -19.03 -6.11 -9.34
C ILE A 653 -18.50 -6.90 -10.54
N TRP A 654 -17.37 -7.56 -10.41
CA TRP A 654 -16.84 -8.47 -11.41
C TRP A 654 -17.33 -9.90 -11.16
N LEU A 655 -18.17 -10.40 -12.06
CA LEU A 655 -18.78 -11.72 -11.99
C LEU A 655 -17.95 -12.72 -12.77
N ASN A 656 -17.20 -13.54 -12.09
CA ASN A 656 -16.47 -14.67 -12.69
C ASN A 656 -17.27 -15.97 -12.64
N SER A 657 -16.65 -17.08 -13.12
CA SER A 657 -17.32 -18.37 -13.23
C SER A 657 -17.65 -19.03 -11.89
N SER A 658 -17.14 -18.58 -10.77
CA SER A 658 -17.42 -19.14 -9.43
C SER A 658 -18.77 -18.70 -8.88
N ILE A 659 -19.28 -17.54 -9.34
CA ILE A 659 -20.51 -16.92 -8.85
C ILE A 659 -21.71 -17.57 -9.55
N LYS A 660 -22.77 -17.84 -8.82
CA LYS A 660 -24.06 -18.36 -9.30
C LYS A 660 -25.12 -17.29 -9.39
N GLN A 661 -25.17 -16.39 -8.40
CA GLN A 661 -26.22 -15.40 -8.24
C GLN A 661 -25.73 -14.24 -7.39
N VAL A 662 -26.22 -13.03 -7.67
CA VAL A 662 -25.99 -11.83 -6.85
C VAL A 662 -27.35 -11.27 -6.41
N GLU A 663 -27.50 -10.99 -5.13
CA GLU A 663 -28.64 -10.29 -4.56
C GLU A 663 -28.16 -8.94 -4.04
N MET A 664 -28.75 -7.84 -4.53
CA MET A 664 -28.38 -6.46 -4.19
C MET A 664 -29.32 -5.90 -3.13
N PHE A 665 -28.78 -5.14 -2.19
CA PHE A 665 -29.50 -4.59 -1.05
C PHE A 665 -29.27 -3.09 -0.91
N ASN A 666 -30.31 -2.38 -0.43
CA ASN A 666 -30.20 -0.97 -0.03
C ASN A 666 -29.76 -0.85 1.44
N GLN A 667 -29.56 0.39 1.91
CA GLN A 667 -29.16 0.70 3.29
C GLN A 667 -30.14 0.17 4.36
N ASN A 668 -31.43 0.00 4.03
CA ASN A 668 -32.43 -0.61 4.94
C ASN A 668 -32.41 -2.15 4.87
N GLN A 669 -31.37 -2.75 4.31
CA GLN A 669 -31.23 -4.20 4.09
C GLN A 669 -32.39 -4.81 3.27
N THR A 670 -33.07 -3.99 2.48
CA THR A 670 -34.14 -4.46 1.58
C THR A 670 -33.53 -4.91 0.27
N ARG A 671 -33.88 -6.13 -0.16
CA ARG A 671 -33.41 -6.66 -1.46
C ARG A 671 -33.99 -5.87 -2.64
N MET A 672 -33.14 -5.23 -3.42
CA MET A 672 -33.49 -4.41 -4.56
C MET A 672 -33.66 -5.24 -5.83
N ARG A 673 -32.76 -6.18 -6.08
CA ARG A 673 -32.78 -7.06 -7.25
C ARG A 673 -31.98 -8.34 -7.01
N SER A 674 -32.22 -9.33 -7.86
CA SER A 674 -31.46 -10.56 -7.92
C SER A 674 -31.04 -10.83 -9.36
N VAL A 675 -29.76 -11.08 -9.60
CA VAL A 675 -29.15 -11.26 -10.92
C VAL A 675 -28.48 -12.63 -10.96
N PRO A 676 -28.91 -13.55 -11.83
CA PRO A 676 -28.17 -14.80 -12.09
C PRO A 676 -26.94 -14.49 -12.93
N ASN A 677 -25.84 -15.25 -12.72
CA ASN A 677 -24.62 -15.11 -13.54
C ASN A 677 -24.53 -16.15 -14.66
#